data_c32ef4fe80eabe2d9d59509526b5dd14
#
_entry.id   c32ef4fe80eabe2d9d59509526b5dd14
#
_cell.length_a   1.000
_cell.length_b   1.000
_cell.length_c   1.000
_cell.angle_alpha   90.00
_cell.angle_beta   90.00
_cell.angle_gamma   90.00
#
_symmetry.space_group_name_H-M   'P 1'
#
loop_
_entity.id
_entity.type
_entity.pdbx_description
1 polymer ?
#
loop_
_entity_poly.entity_id
_entity_poly.type
_entity_poly.pdbx_seq_one_letter_code
_entity_poly.pdbx_strand_id
1 'polypeptide(L)'
;SLNADNFRWDFGDGESAATNLIGETVSHQYVKSGTYEVALAIAKTGDDTTIALATTTIVVEPGLLHRIVLEPSNPNVIAAGSEQFTVTAFDRFGNEISGLGSELSAGDSAGQINAGGVFTAGTKAGQYEAVIKAVVTQGPVTKTATADVTIEPGVLTEVRLKPDTVELNIGESQEFTATAVDIYGNPLPNARLTWRIDHRIGTISGSGLVTAGNVAGFYEDGVTAAILSVEATASITVNPEPPAKVTIPAVLVAAGEPVTLEALVVDQYGNVTSTSGIIWSVEDPKVGSISSANTLTAGELARIYPSAIQVVVRPGGLTATVAVTIVPGPLDRVVVAPDAVAIGMGMSQQYVAAGVDRFGNRISGLDIIWTLNQDIGTIDIDGLFSSGDTPVNQVNAVKAMAIQNNLVRYGEAALTIEPDHVAFISDRNDGQLDVYVMNIDGSALRRITTGAAPVVFSWSPDGRRIVSDFDFFDSRYIVSTNDDGIWDVLLTDSGVDSDPDWSPNGNRVAYASNVDGNGEIYVMDVDGGNPVRITDHPAEDQNPAWSPDGESLLFASDRDGNLDIYMVRISSGEMTRLTNRPGPDSHPRWSPDGAEILFISGQDGDSDIYLMKSNGTDVRKLTSNRVEDTSPSWSPDGRRIIFASGGKHKDWEIYTMSRVGDQINRLTDNKSLDLAPRWAPRKRGVEVNQASVFIPETSFRSPLTQEDTIGQASAAIVRIETGDSTASGFIIDPNGLILTNNHATRNSDVVTVSLRDGSTHTGQVVGRDLLRNLALIRIEARGLSWLELADVGQVEAGSEVFALGYTASPDEIKLVSGVVSDLKIDAGRNIRWLQINVPLGWEYSGGPVLN
;
A
#
# COMPACT_ATOMS: atom_id res chain seq x y z
N SER A 1 -121.30 94.87 -0.01
CA SER A 1 -120.04 95.51 0.07
C SER A 1 -119.42 95.14 1.38
N LEU A 2 -118.46 94.45 1.32
CA LEU A 2 -117.59 94.10 2.47
C LEU A 2 -116.53 95.22 2.57
N ASN A 3 -116.67 96.00 3.69
CA ASN A 3 -115.62 96.94 3.99
C ASN A 3 -114.39 96.13 4.50
N ALA A 4 -113.51 95.74 3.70
CA ALA A 4 -112.22 95.12 3.99
C ALA A 4 -111.21 96.24 3.61
N ASP A 5 -110.20 96.48 4.46
CA ASP A 5 -109.24 97.54 4.26
C ASP A 5 -107.78 97.06 4.59
N ASN A 6 -107.65 95.74 4.78
CA ASN A 6 -106.33 95.15 5.02
C ASN A 6 -106.22 93.86 4.17
N PHE A 7 -105.21 93.74 3.18
CA PHE A 7 -104.90 92.60 2.31
C PHE A 7 -103.50 92.09 2.58
N ARG A 8 -103.44 90.86 2.98
CA ARG A 8 -102.15 90.24 3.28
C ARG A 8 -101.89 89.08 2.33
N TRP A 9 -100.81 89.15 1.67
CA TRP A 9 -100.35 88.13 0.75
C TRP A 9 -99.29 87.33 1.42
N ASP A 10 -99.42 85.98 1.36
CA ASP A 10 -98.38 85.02 1.69
C ASP A 10 -97.99 84.36 0.36
N PHE A 11 -96.75 84.46 -0.03
CA PHE A 11 -96.25 83.97 -1.35
C PHE A 11 -95.84 82.47 -1.28
N GLY A 12 -95.95 81.85 -0.17
CA GLY A 12 -95.67 80.41 0.01
C GLY A 12 -94.22 80.09 0.06
N ASP A 13 -93.32 81.02 -0.01
CA ASP A 13 -91.86 80.86 0.15
C ASP A 13 -91.34 81.43 1.48
N GLY A 14 -92.32 81.82 2.39
CA GLY A 14 -91.98 82.41 3.65
C GLY A 14 -91.95 83.92 3.66
N GLU A 15 -92.08 84.51 2.50
CA GLU A 15 -92.26 85.95 2.37
C GLU A 15 -93.75 86.39 2.31
N SER A 16 -94.00 87.51 2.78
CA SER A 16 -95.36 88.05 2.78
C SER A 16 -95.39 89.61 2.48
N ALA A 17 -96.50 90.06 1.92
CA ALA A 17 -96.72 91.47 1.72
C ALA A 17 -98.16 91.92 2.18
N ALA A 18 -98.34 93.17 2.63
CA ALA A 18 -99.67 93.73 3.03
C ALA A 18 -99.88 95.01 2.34
N THR A 19 -101.20 95.29 1.92
CA THR A 19 -101.66 96.53 1.37
C THR A 19 -103.04 96.88 1.95
N ASN A 20 -103.28 98.10 2.05
CA ASN A 20 -104.61 98.63 2.53
C ASN A 20 -105.50 99.26 1.46
N LEU A 21 -105.14 99.14 0.19
CA LEU A 21 -105.90 99.71 -0.91
C LEU A 21 -106.40 98.59 -1.88
N ILE A 22 -107.64 98.62 -2.23
CA ILE A 22 -108.23 97.74 -3.25
C ILE A 22 -107.66 98.10 -4.60
N GLY A 23 -107.08 97.15 -5.32
CA GLY A 23 -106.55 97.30 -6.62
C GLY A 23 -105.01 97.54 -6.70
N GLU A 24 -104.33 97.54 -5.63
CA GLU A 24 -102.93 97.65 -5.61
C GLU A 24 -102.30 96.26 -6.11
N THR A 25 -101.30 96.43 -6.84
CA THR A 25 -100.57 95.29 -7.36
C THR A 25 -99.41 95.03 -6.44
N VAL A 26 -99.30 93.83 -5.93
CA VAL A 26 -98.14 93.42 -5.17
C VAL A 26 -97.30 92.52 -6.11
N SER A 27 -96.05 92.85 -6.18
CA SER A 27 -95.11 92.04 -6.96
C SER A 27 -94.20 91.26 -6.01
N HIS A 28 -93.94 89.90 -6.29
CA HIS A 28 -93.05 89.14 -5.60
C HIS A 28 -92.11 88.40 -6.59
N GLN A 29 -90.89 88.21 -6.22
CA GLN A 29 -89.89 87.52 -7.06
C GLN A 29 -89.43 86.27 -6.36
N TYR A 30 -89.81 85.14 -6.92
CA TYR A 30 -89.31 83.86 -6.51
C TYR A 30 -87.87 83.63 -6.98
N VAL A 31 -86.97 83.32 -6.02
CA VAL A 31 -85.60 82.97 -6.34
C VAL A 31 -85.38 81.48 -6.36
N LYS A 32 -86.24 80.72 -5.72
CA LYS A 32 -86.20 79.27 -5.78
C LYS A 32 -87.32 78.76 -6.69
N SER A 33 -86.96 77.83 -7.59
CA SER A 33 -87.92 77.06 -8.34
C SER A 33 -88.73 76.17 -7.40
N GLY A 34 -90.00 76.00 -7.72
CA GLY A 34 -90.84 75.16 -6.89
C GLY A 34 -92.31 75.47 -7.10
N THR A 35 -93.14 74.80 -6.46
CA THR A 35 -94.61 75.09 -6.45
C THR A 35 -94.97 75.79 -5.17
N TYR A 36 -95.43 77.01 -5.28
CA TYR A 36 -95.82 77.92 -4.19
C TYR A 36 -97.30 78.05 -4.11
N GLU A 37 -97.87 77.87 -3.01
CA GLU A 37 -99.30 78.26 -2.81
C GLU A 37 -99.42 79.72 -2.26
N VAL A 38 -99.80 80.57 -3.11
CA VAL A 38 -99.92 81.96 -2.83
C VAL A 38 -101.30 82.21 -2.18
N ALA A 39 -101.36 82.74 -1.00
CA ALA A 39 -102.57 82.96 -0.27
C ALA A 39 -102.74 84.47 -0.12
N LEU A 40 -104.03 84.93 -0.40
CA LEU A 40 -104.47 86.30 -0.09
C LEU A 40 -105.49 86.25 1.05
N ALA A 41 -105.07 86.66 2.23
CA ALA A 41 -106.00 86.85 3.32
C ALA A 41 -106.56 88.31 3.35
N ILE A 42 -107.84 88.42 3.44
CA ILE A 42 -108.56 89.76 3.52
C ILE A 42 -109.09 89.90 4.98
N ALA A 43 -108.79 91.06 5.63
CA ALA A 43 -109.20 91.31 6.99
C ALA A 43 -109.74 92.77 7.11
N LYS A 44 -110.41 93.14 8.13
CA LYS A 44 -110.88 94.50 8.49
C LYS A 44 -109.88 95.06 9.47
N THR A 45 -109.46 96.32 9.25
CA THR A 45 -108.59 97.10 10.17
C THR A 45 -109.09 97.12 11.58
N GLY A 46 -108.43 96.64 12.55
CA GLY A 46 -108.73 96.49 13.95
C GLY A 46 -109.36 95.21 14.39
N ASP A 47 -109.56 94.31 13.50
CA ASP A 47 -110.04 92.99 13.82
C ASP A 47 -109.17 91.96 12.98
N ASP A 48 -108.27 91.20 13.58
CA ASP A 48 -107.32 90.23 12.87
C ASP A 48 -108.08 89.04 12.38
N THR A 49 -109.37 89.02 12.34
CA THR A 49 -110.10 87.87 11.76
C THR A 49 -110.14 87.91 10.26
N THR A 50 -109.61 86.93 9.60
CA THR A 50 -109.59 86.70 8.19
C THR A 50 -111.10 86.52 7.74
N ILE A 51 -111.62 87.42 6.85
CA ILE A 51 -113.03 87.47 6.35
C ILE A 51 -113.11 86.54 5.12
N ALA A 52 -112.00 86.47 4.32
CA ALA A 52 -111.93 85.66 3.12
C ALA A 52 -110.54 85.30 2.91
N LEU A 53 -110.31 84.08 2.40
CA LEU A 53 -109.01 83.53 1.90
C LEU A 53 -109.23 83.11 0.48
N ALA A 54 -108.30 83.56 -0.35
CA ALA A 54 -108.10 82.99 -1.74
C ALA A 54 -106.71 82.49 -1.92
N THR A 55 -106.60 81.34 -2.47
CA THR A 55 -105.28 80.71 -2.75
C THR A 55 -105.13 80.42 -4.22
N THR A 56 -103.95 80.48 -4.75
CA THR A 56 -103.60 80.11 -6.08
C THR A 56 -102.19 79.46 -6.09
N THR A 57 -101.98 78.55 -6.89
CA THR A 57 -100.68 77.90 -7.00
C THR A 57 -99.88 78.56 -8.13
N ILE A 58 -98.64 78.94 -7.82
CA ILE A 58 -97.67 79.41 -8.80
C ILE A 58 -96.58 78.36 -8.93
N VAL A 59 -96.28 77.87 -10.11
CA VAL A 59 -95.14 77.02 -10.37
C VAL A 59 -94.00 77.91 -10.90
N VAL A 60 -92.99 77.94 -10.24
CA VAL A 60 -91.76 78.66 -10.66
C VAL A 60 -90.77 77.63 -11.29
N GLU A 61 -90.62 77.73 -12.50
CA GLU A 61 -89.68 77.00 -13.26
C GLU A 61 -88.29 77.57 -13.07
N PRO A 62 -87.20 76.66 -13.02
CA PRO A 62 -85.82 77.17 -13.04
C PRO A 62 -85.58 78.12 -14.21
N GLY A 63 -84.68 79.03 -13.98
CA GLY A 63 -84.34 80.04 -15.02
C GLY A 63 -83.41 79.48 -16.07
N LEU A 64 -82.77 80.32 -16.85
CA LEU A 64 -81.82 79.90 -17.83
C LEU A 64 -80.52 79.36 -17.22
N LEU A 65 -79.94 78.36 -17.90
CA LEU A 65 -78.67 77.64 -17.54
C LEU A 65 -77.58 78.70 -17.19
N HIS A 66 -77.06 78.64 -15.98
CA HIS A 66 -76.04 79.54 -15.50
C HIS A 66 -74.68 78.75 -15.22
N ARG A 67 -74.76 77.64 -14.58
CA ARG A 67 -73.58 76.73 -14.32
C ARG A 67 -74.02 75.29 -14.36
N ILE A 68 -73.01 74.42 -14.53
CA ILE A 68 -73.17 73.03 -14.37
C ILE A 68 -72.12 72.51 -13.33
N VAL A 69 -72.38 71.41 -12.64
CA VAL A 69 -71.53 70.76 -11.74
C VAL A 69 -71.36 69.34 -12.23
N LEU A 70 -70.10 68.89 -12.36
CA LEU A 70 -69.73 67.54 -12.71
C LEU A 70 -69.19 66.87 -11.46
N GLU A 71 -69.77 65.77 -11.01
CA GLU A 71 -69.35 65.02 -9.84
C GLU A 71 -69.24 63.55 -10.17
N PRO A 72 -68.21 62.88 -9.61
CA PRO A 72 -67.20 63.45 -8.74
C PRO A 72 -66.15 64.29 -9.50
N SER A 73 -65.53 65.27 -8.87
CA SER A 73 -64.62 66.23 -9.55
C SER A 73 -63.19 65.69 -9.70
N ASN A 74 -62.76 64.64 -8.90
CA ASN A 74 -61.45 63.98 -8.97
C ASN A 74 -61.52 62.63 -8.28
N PRO A 75 -62.19 61.61 -8.90
CA PRO A 75 -62.25 60.28 -8.34
C PRO A 75 -60.96 59.53 -8.55
N ASN A 76 -60.63 58.57 -7.63
CA ASN A 76 -59.63 57.53 -7.80
C ASN A 76 -60.35 56.31 -8.38
N VAL A 77 -59.87 55.87 -9.56
CA VAL A 77 -60.43 54.68 -10.27
C VAL A 77 -59.32 53.73 -10.52
N ILE A 78 -59.50 52.48 -10.20
CA ILE A 78 -58.47 51.47 -10.55
C ILE A 78 -58.39 51.30 -12.08
N ALA A 79 -57.21 50.96 -12.59
CA ALA A 79 -56.97 50.66 -14.02
C ALA A 79 -58.05 49.72 -14.56
N ALA A 80 -58.71 50.05 -15.69
CA ALA A 80 -59.87 49.37 -16.30
C ALA A 80 -61.10 49.26 -15.41
N GLY A 81 -61.13 49.95 -14.26
CA GLY A 81 -62.28 50.06 -13.41
C GLY A 81 -63.28 51.13 -13.94
N SER A 82 -64.40 51.26 -13.31
CA SER A 82 -65.42 52.18 -13.75
C SER A 82 -65.87 53.11 -12.62
N GLU A 83 -66.22 54.35 -13.00
CA GLU A 83 -66.75 55.40 -12.07
C GLU A 83 -67.95 56.08 -12.70
N GLN A 84 -68.95 56.38 -11.90
CA GLN A 84 -70.16 57.06 -12.33
C GLN A 84 -70.07 58.61 -12.18
N PHE A 85 -70.11 59.35 -13.29
CA PHE A 85 -70.17 60.80 -13.27
C PHE A 85 -71.58 61.22 -13.43
N THR A 86 -71.98 62.30 -12.70
CA THR A 86 -73.26 62.90 -12.78
C THR A 86 -73.08 64.39 -13.14
N VAL A 87 -73.97 64.93 -13.97
CA VAL A 87 -73.99 66.36 -14.36
C VAL A 87 -75.23 66.95 -13.85
N THR A 88 -75.13 68.01 -13.03
CA THR A 88 -76.25 68.78 -12.48
C THR A 88 -76.14 70.15 -13.06
N ALA A 89 -77.27 70.66 -13.64
CA ALA A 89 -77.37 71.95 -14.23
C ALA A 89 -78.11 72.90 -13.26
N PHE A 90 -77.62 74.13 -13.19
CA PHE A 90 -78.23 75.12 -12.29
C PHE A 90 -78.46 76.48 -12.97
N ASP A 91 -79.55 77.20 -12.61
CA ASP A 91 -79.79 78.61 -12.98
C ASP A 91 -78.88 79.58 -12.14
N ARG A 92 -78.98 80.84 -12.39
CA ARG A 92 -78.25 81.91 -11.65
C ARG A 92 -78.53 81.94 -10.14
N PHE A 93 -79.70 81.42 -9.76
CA PHE A 93 -80.18 81.46 -8.37
C PHE A 93 -79.88 80.16 -7.69
N GLY A 94 -79.27 79.16 -8.37
CA GLY A 94 -78.87 77.87 -7.84
C GLY A 94 -80.01 76.84 -7.87
N ASN A 95 -81.10 77.07 -8.58
CA ASN A 95 -82.10 76.01 -8.78
C ASN A 95 -81.67 75.05 -9.83
N GLU A 96 -81.90 73.76 -9.50
CA GLU A 96 -81.60 72.70 -10.39
C GLU A 96 -82.52 72.70 -11.65
N ILE A 97 -81.91 72.59 -12.82
CA ILE A 97 -82.63 72.49 -14.06
C ILE A 97 -82.62 71.03 -14.51
N SER A 98 -83.73 70.34 -14.37
CA SER A 98 -83.93 68.95 -14.75
C SER A 98 -84.29 68.83 -16.24
N GLY A 99 -84.00 67.67 -16.83
CA GLY A 99 -84.39 67.35 -18.21
C GLY A 99 -83.47 67.87 -19.31
N LEU A 100 -82.40 68.59 -19.00
CA LEU A 100 -81.39 68.95 -19.96
C LEU A 100 -80.51 67.82 -20.24
N GLY A 101 -80.26 67.44 -21.50
CA GLY A 101 -79.27 66.41 -21.93
C GLY A 101 -77.84 66.94 -21.67
N SER A 102 -76.95 66.10 -21.21
CA SER A 102 -75.54 66.38 -21.10
C SER A 102 -74.75 65.54 -22.16
N GLU A 103 -73.85 66.18 -22.84
CA GLU A 103 -72.84 65.49 -23.66
C GLU A 103 -71.56 65.25 -22.80
N LEU A 104 -71.23 64.00 -22.56
CA LEU A 104 -70.04 63.60 -21.81
C LEU A 104 -68.99 63.12 -22.77
N SER A 105 -67.74 63.50 -22.58
CA SER A 105 -66.60 63.00 -23.29
C SER A 105 -65.44 62.80 -22.33
N ALA A 106 -64.61 61.80 -22.59
CA ALA A 106 -63.35 61.54 -21.88
C ALA A 106 -62.22 61.74 -22.85
N GLY A 107 -61.00 62.09 -22.33
CA GLY A 107 -59.77 62.12 -23.12
C GLY A 107 -59.28 60.70 -23.42
N ASP A 108 -58.94 60.40 -24.65
CA ASP A 108 -58.58 59.05 -25.14
C ASP A 108 -57.45 58.36 -24.27
N SER A 109 -56.59 59.16 -23.70
CA SER A 109 -55.54 58.72 -22.85
C SER A 109 -55.97 58.18 -21.47
N ALA A 110 -57.10 58.62 -20.98
CA ALA A 110 -57.62 58.33 -19.64
C ALA A 110 -58.62 57.16 -19.66
N GLY A 111 -59.34 56.98 -20.76
CA GLY A 111 -60.37 55.97 -20.87
C GLY A 111 -61.58 56.44 -21.71
N GLN A 112 -62.74 55.86 -21.48
CA GLN A 112 -63.93 56.17 -22.20
C GLN A 112 -65.14 56.46 -21.28
N ILE A 113 -65.99 57.39 -21.60
CA ILE A 113 -67.24 57.66 -20.86
C ILE A 113 -68.42 57.44 -21.77
N ASN A 114 -69.39 56.68 -21.31
CA ASN A 114 -70.64 56.49 -22.12
C ASN A 114 -71.65 57.59 -21.88
N ALA A 115 -72.72 57.60 -22.70
CA ALA A 115 -73.79 58.59 -22.60
C ALA A 115 -74.55 58.57 -21.25
N GLY A 116 -74.44 57.44 -20.50
CA GLY A 116 -74.98 57.27 -19.15
C GLY A 116 -74.12 57.79 -18.03
N GLY A 117 -72.95 58.38 -18.38
CA GLY A 117 -71.99 58.90 -17.40
C GLY A 117 -71.09 57.91 -16.77
N VAL A 118 -71.09 56.60 -17.17
CA VAL A 118 -70.17 55.63 -16.67
C VAL A 118 -68.84 55.81 -17.41
N PHE A 119 -67.87 56.27 -16.73
CA PHE A 119 -66.49 56.32 -17.16
C PHE A 119 -65.81 54.94 -16.90
N THR A 120 -65.18 54.37 -17.91
CA THR A 120 -64.31 53.22 -17.81
C THR A 120 -62.88 53.69 -17.97
N ALA A 121 -62.08 53.54 -16.96
CA ALA A 121 -60.64 53.92 -16.93
C ALA A 121 -59.86 53.16 -17.96
N GLY A 122 -58.87 53.78 -18.56
CA GLY A 122 -57.82 53.13 -19.33
C GLY A 122 -56.96 52.24 -18.49
N THR A 123 -56.03 51.57 -19.13
CA THR A 123 -55.13 50.57 -18.47
C THR A 123 -53.91 51.23 -17.87
N LYS A 124 -53.61 52.50 -18.15
CA LYS A 124 -52.38 53.17 -17.66
C LYS A 124 -52.67 53.98 -16.44
N ALA A 125 -52.06 53.68 -15.32
CA ALA A 125 -52.19 54.47 -14.08
C ALA A 125 -51.53 55.84 -14.24
N GLY A 126 -52.11 56.85 -13.61
CA GLY A 126 -51.61 58.19 -13.65
C GLY A 126 -52.69 59.24 -13.23
N GLN A 127 -52.28 60.47 -13.10
CA GLN A 127 -53.20 61.57 -12.91
C GLN A 127 -53.56 62.24 -14.26
N TYR A 128 -54.83 62.38 -14.50
CA TYR A 128 -55.36 62.90 -15.76
C TYR A 128 -56.19 64.15 -15.46
N GLU A 129 -55.63 65.30 -15.75
CA GLU A 129 -56.27 66.60 -15.45
C GLU A 129 -57.30 66.98 -16.53
N ALA A 130 -58.46 67.48 -16.09
CA ALA A 130 -59.56 67.94 -16.92
C ALA A 130 -59.99 66.97 -18.04
N VAL A 131 -59.88 65.70 -17.74
CA VAL A 131 -59.97 64.57 -18.71
C VAL A 131 -61.43 64.20 -19.02
N ILE A 132 -62.35 64.38 -18.03
CA ILE A 132 -63.74 64.20 -18.23
C ILE A 132 -64.33 65.58 -18.48
N LYS A 133 -65.07 65.77 -19.57
CA LYS A 133 -65.73 67.03 -20.01
C LYS A 133 -67.20 66.78 -20.17
N ALA A 134 -67.97 67.57 -19.42
CA ALA A 134 -69.41 67.66 -19.53
C ALA A 134 -69.82 68.96 -20.26
N VAL A 135 -70.73 68.86 -21.22
CA VAL A 135 -71.28 69.97 -21.95
C VAL A 135 -72.82 69.90 -21.86
N VAL A 136 -73.47 70.95 -21.40
CA VAL A 136 -74.93 71.10 -21.31
C VAL A 136 -75.32 72.33 -22.06
N THR A 137 -76.32 72.23 -22.92
CA THR A 137 -76.85 73.37 -23.74
C THR A 137 -78.34 73.57 -23.49
N GLN A 138 -78.75 74.80 -23.22
CA GLN A 138 -80.16 75.22 -23.14
C GLN A 138 -80.37 76.45 -24.04
N GLY A 139 -80.97 76.21 -25.22
CA GLY A 139 -81.11 77.26 -26.26
C GLY A 139 -79.71 77.79 -26.70
N PRO A 140 -79.49 79.14 -26.57
CA PRO A 140 -78.18 79.68 -27.00
C PRO A 140 -77.09 79.59 -25.94
N VAL A 141 -77.43 79.12 -24.71
CA VAL A 141 -76.50 79.05 -23.60
C VAL A 141 -75.86 77.64 -23.48
N THR A 142 -74.58 77.61 -23.59
CA THR A 142 -73.78 76.40 -23.37
C THR A 142 -72.84 76.58 -22.16
N LYS A 143 -72.76 75.57 -21.28
CA LYS A 143 -71.84 75.50 -20.16
C LYS A 143 -71.03 74.23 -20.17
N THR A 144 -69.82 74.35 -19.74
CA THR A 144 -68.85 73.20 -19.61
C THR A 144 -68.33 73.05 -18.20
N ALA A 145 -68.16 71.82 -17.76
CA ALA A 145 -67.45 71.52 -16.53
C ALA A 145 -66.48 70.39 -16.87
N THR A 146 -65.35 70.27 -16.16
CA THR A 146 -64.35 69.22 -16.29
C THR A 146 -64.07 68.57 -14.96
N ALA A 147 -63.67 67.32 -14.98
CA ALA A 147 -63.23 66.64 -13.81
C ALA A 147 -61.89 65.95 -14.12
N ASP A 148 -61.04 65.92 -13.13
CA ASP A 148 -59.79 65.15 -13.11
C ASP A 148 -60.15 63.75 -12.77
N VAL A 149 -59.21 62.75 -13.15
CA VAL A 149 -59.30 61.32 -12.75
C VAL A 149 -57.93 60.87 -12.39
N THR A 150 -57.81 60.27 -11.24
CA THR A 150 -56.59 59.52 -10.86
C THR A 150 -56.87 58.06 -11.11
N ILE A 151 -56.14 57.49 -12.10
CA ILE A 151 -56.18 56.06 -12.33
C ILE A 151 -55.11 55.42 -11.46
N GLU A 152 -55.54 54.64 -10.50
CA GLU A 152 -54.65 53.86 -9.62
C GLU A 152 -54.33 52.57 -10.28
N PRO A 153 -53.11 51.99 -10.00
CA PRO A 153 -52.81 50.66 -10.42
C PRO A 153 -53.88 49.67 -9.96
N GLY A 154 -54.02 48.58 -10.76
CA GLY A 154 -54.96 47.54 -10.44
C GLY A 154 -54.44 46.62 -9.33
N VAL A 155 -55.00 45.41 -9.28
CA VAL A 155 -54.57 44.43 -8.29
C VAL A 155 -53.18 43.94 -8.67
N LEU A 156 -52.29 43.70 -7.68
CA LEU A 156 -50.99 43.12 -7.85
C LEU A 156 -51.08 41.80 -8.63
N THR A 157 -50.32 41.68 -9.73
CA THR A 157 -50.31 40.47 -10.59
C THR A 157 -48.92 39.92 -10.76
N GLU A 158 -47.93 40.80 -10.79
CA GLU A 158 -46.54 40.41 -11.07
C GLU A 158 -45.58 41.23 -10.20
N VAL A 159 -44.49 40.61 -9.77
CA VAL A 159 -43.28 41.27 -9.25
C VAL A 159 -42.20 41.13 -10.31
N ARG A 160 -41.55 42.19 -10.70
CA ARG A 160 -40.41 42.20 -11.63
C ARG A 160 -39.16 42.49 -10.87
N LEU A 161 -38.20 41.52 -10.95
CA LEU A 161 -36.91 41.58 -10.28
C LEU A 161 -35.80 41.84 -11.33
N LYS A 162 -34.87 42.73 -11.01
CA LYS A 162 -33.71 43.06 -11.84
C LYS A 162 -32.46 43.26 -10.97
N PRO A 163 -31.28 42.73 -11.40
CA PRO A 163 -31.13 41.88 -12.57
C PRO A 163 -31.77 40.52 -12.34
N ASP A 164 -32.04 39.78 -13.40
CA ASP A 164 -32.58 38.42 -13.37
C ASP A 164 -31.49 37.36 -13.20
N THR A 165 -30.23 37.66 -13.55
CA THR A 165 -29.03 36.83 -13.32
C THR A 165 -27.87 37.74 -13.00
N VAL A 166 -26.95 37.26 -12.12
CA VAL A 166 -25.74 38.00 -11.76
C VAL A 166 -24.60 37.04 -11.41
N GLU A 167 -23.40 37.43 -11.71
CA GLU A 167 -22.18 36.80 -11.25
C GLU A 167 -21.48 37.70 -10.22
N LEU A 168 -21.15 37.15 -9.05
CA LEU A 168 -20.46 37.85 -7.98
C LEU A 168 -19.22 37.09 -7.55
N ASN A 169 -18.18 37.78 -7.18
CA ASN A 169 -17.09 37.19 -6.44
C ASN A 169 -17.43 37.13 -4.95
N ILE A 170 -16.78 36.25 -4.19
CA ILE A 170 -16.95 36.17 -2.74
C ILE A 170 -16.73 37.56 -2.12
N GLY A 171 -17.67 38.02 -1.25
CA GLY A 171 -17.63 39.31 -0.59
C GLY A 171 -18.11 40.49 -1.47
N GLU A 172 -18.39 40.31 -2.76
CA GLU A 172 -18.90 41.33 -3.64
C GLU A 172 -20.39 41.57 -3.38
N SER A 173 -20.86 42.80 -3.67
CA SER A 173 -22.24 43.18 -3.43
C SER A 173 -22.91 43.64 -4.69
N GLN A 174 -24.20 43.30 -4.86
CA GLN A 174 -25.06 43.68 -5.96
C GLN A 174 -26.42 44.16 -5.42
N GLU A 175 -26.85 45.27 -5.90
CA GLU A 175 -28.20 45.76 -5.60
C GLU A 175 -29.21 45.16 -6.59
N PHE A 176 -30.26 44.58 -6.07
CA PHE A 176 -31.43 44.11 -6.81
C PHE A 176 -32.56 45.09 -6.62
N THR A 177 -33.27 45.39 -7.70
CA THR A 177 -34.46 46.21 -7.69
C THR A 177 -35.67 45.39 -8.04
N ALA A 178 -36.74 45.51 -7.27
CA ALA A 178 -37.99 44.85 -7.54
C ALA A 178 -39.12 45.81 -7.69
N THR A 179 -39.97 45.64 -8.69
CA THR A 179 -41.13 46.47 -8.96
C THR A 179 -42.36 45.58 -8.99
N ALA A 180 -43.33 45.93 -8.14
CA ALA A 180 -44.64 45.29 -8.15
C ALA A 180 -45.52 45.98 -9.19
N VAL A 181 -46.16 45.22 -10.05
CA VAL A 181 -47.01 45.76 -11.12
C VAL A 181 -48.36 45.05 -11.17
N ASP A 182 -49.34 45.75 -11.70
CA ASP A 182 -50.64 45.17 -12.04
C ASP A 182 -50.59 44.41 -13.39
N ILE A 183 -51.70 43.83 -13.81
CA ILE A 183 -51.84 43.08 -15.06
C ILE A 183 -51.51 43.94 -16.32
N TYR A 184 -51.57 45.30 -16.15
CA TYR A 184 -51.28 46.21 -17.26
C TYR A 184 -49.84 46.74 -17.23
N GLY A 185 -49.06 46.34 -16.20
CA GLY A 185 -47.68 46.76 -16.02
C GLY A 185 -47.53 48.09 -15.28
N ASN A 186 -48.62 48.65 -14.65
CA ASN A 186 -48.48 49.81 -13.83
C ASN A 186 -47.79 49.49 -12.50
N PRO A 187 -46.77 50.24 -12.11
CA PRO A 187 -46.14 50.10 -10.83
C PRO A 187 -47.07 50.43 -9.68
N LEU A 188 -47.10 49.58 -8.67
CA LEU A 188 -47.83 49.83 -7.42
C LEU A 188 -46.91 50.63 -6.51
N PRO A 189 -47.20 51.90 -6.30
CA PRO A 189 -46.45 52.74 -5.39
C PRO A 189 -46.67 52.25 -3.95
N ASN A 190 -45.64 52.29 -3.14
CA ASN A 190 -45.68 51.88 -1.72
C ASN A 190 -45.88 50.38 -1.48
N ALA A 191 -45.60 49.54 -2.47
CA ALA A 191 -45.61 48.11 -2.32
C ALA A 191 -44.50 47.72 -1.35
N ARG A 192 -44.82 47.04 -0.25
CA ARG A 192 -43.82 46.53 0.73
C ARG A 192 -43.31 45.20 0.28
N LEU A 193 -42.15 45.23 -0.38
CA LEU A 193 -41.43 44.02 -0.80
C LEU A 193 -40.77 43.36 0.40
N THR A 194 -40.79 42.04 0.43
CA THR A 194 -39.98 41.20 1.32
C THR A 194 -38.94 40.51 0.50
N TRP A 195 -37.70 40.56 0.98
CA TRP A 195 -36.56 39.92 0.33
C TRP A 195 -36.21 38.66 1.04
N ARG A 196 -35.89 37.61 0.27
CA ARG A 196 -35.34 36.35 0.73
C ARG A 196 -34.14 35.98 -0.11
N ILE A 197 -33.17 35.34 0.50
CA ILE A 197 -31.97 34.80 -0.16
C ILE A 197 -31.69 33.42 0.34
N ASP A 198 -31.18 32.56 -0.50
CA ASP A 198 -30.57 31.30 -0.02
C ASP A 198 -29.38 31.65 0.89
N HIS A 199 -29.40 31.17 2.11
CA HIS A 199 -28.39 31.46 3.13
C HIS A 199 -26.96 31.07 2.72
N ARG A 200 -26.80 30.19 1.75
CA ARG A 200 -25.49 29.79 1.18
C ARG A 200 -24.88 30.89 0.32
N ILE A 201 -25.71 31.71 -0.33
CA ILE A 201 -25.25 32.81 -1.15
C ILE A 201 -24.62 33.91 -0.29
N GLY A 202 -25.22 34.22 0.85
CA GLY A 202 -24.77 35.30 1.71
C GLY A 202 -25.92 36.00 2.40
N THR A 203 -25.95 37.36 2.37
CA THR A 203 -26.97 38.17 3.03
C THR A 203 -27.65 39.10 2.06
N ILE A 204 -28.91 39.44 2.33
CA ILE A 204 -29.67 40.46 1.60
C ILE A 204 -30.21 41.50 2.58
N SER A 205 -30.10 42.78 2.23
CA SER A 205 -30.67 43.88 3.01
C SER A 205 -32.16 44.05 2.72
N GLY A 206 -32.85 44.82 3.56
CA GLY A 206 -34.23 45.20 3.31
C GLY A 206 -34.43 46.09 2.09
N SER A 207 -33.38 46.65 1.50
CA SER A 207 -33.37 47.42 0.25
C SER A 207 -33.03 46.61 -0.99
N GLY A 208 -32.72 45.31 -0.85
CA GLY A 208 -32.36 44.45 -1.96
C GLY A 208 -30.86 44.39 -2.26
N LEU A 209 -30.00 44.92 -1.40
CA LEU A 209 -28.55 44.78 -1.54
C LEU A 209 -28.13 43.39 -1.06
N VAL A 210 -27.68 42.56 -2.01
CA VAL A 210 -27.07 41.23 -1.75
C VAL A 210 -25.60 41.40 -1.56
N THR A 211 -25.03 40.72 -0.54
CA THR A 211 -23.58 40.57 -0.38
C THR A 211 -23.25 39.08 -0.39
N ALA A 212 -22.42 38.67 -1.33
CA ALA A 212 -21.99 37.26 -1.50
C ALA A 212 -21.20 36.78 -0.28
N GLY A 213 -21.55 35.62 0.22
CA GLY A 213 -20.83 34.90 1.29
C GLY A 213 -19.67 34.09 0.76
N ASN A 214 -19.26 33.10 1.55
CA ASN A 214 -18.04 32.31 1.28
C ASN A 214 -18.29 31.03 0.49
N VAL A 215 -19.52 30.74 0.10
CA VAL A 215 -19.87 29.49 -0.59
C VAL A 215 -20.08 29.76 -2.06
N ALA A 216 -19.14 29.29 -2.88
CA ALA A 216 -19.24 29.44 -4.33
C ALA A 216 -20.22 28.41 -4.92
N GLY A 217 -20.90 28.82 -5.99
CA GLY A 217 -21.84 27.94 -6.68
C GLY A 217 -22.84 28.71 -7.53
N PHE A 218 -23.59 27.99 -8.34
CA PHE A 218 -24.75 28.48 -9.04
C PHE A 218 -26.01 28.22 -8.23
N TYR A 219 -26.78 29.27 -7.99
CA TYR A 219 -28.00 29.25 -7.20
C TYR A 219 -29.15 29.68 -8.09
N GLU A 220 -29.87 28.73 -8.65
CA GLU A 220 -31.14 28.98 -9.35
C GLU A 220 -32.15 29.49 -8.31
N ASP A 221 -32.89 30.56 -8.68
CA ASP A 221 -33.85 31.20 -7.77
C ASP A 221 -33.26 31.66 -6.42
N GLY A 222 -31.97 31.98 -6.44
CA GLY A 222 -31.19 32.27 -5.23
C GLY A 222 -31.67 33.51 -4.45
N VAL A 223 -32.25 34.53 -5.15
CA VAL A 223 -32.85 35.72 -4.56
C VAL A 223 -34.34 35.76 -4.91
N THR A 224 -35.16 36.06 -3.93
CA THR A 224 -36.60 36.15 -4.08
C THR A 224 -37.05 37.51 -3.57
N ALA A 225 -37.80 38.27 -4.40
CA ALA A 225 -38.59 39.43 -3.99
C ALA A 225 -40.06 39.05 -3.99
N ALA A 226 -40.78 39.28 -2.87
CA ALA A 226 -42.16 38.85 -2.73
C ALA A 226 -43.05 39.90 -2.13
N ILE A 227 -44.32 39.92 -2.57
CA ILE A 227 -45.41 40.61 -1.96
C ILE A 227 -46.59 39.64 -1.84
N LEU A 228 -47.02 39.37 -0.62
CA LEU A 228 -48.05 38.34 -0.36
C LEU A 228 -47.63 36.99 -0.98
N SER A 229 -48.40 36.54 -1.98
CA SER A 229 -48.18 35.29 -2.69
C SER A 229 -47.56 35.48 -4.10
N VAL A 230 -47.26 36.71 -4.49
CA VAL A 230 -46.64 37.01 -5.78
C VAL A 230 -45.14 37.19 -5.57
N GLU A 231 -44.35 36.38 -6.23
CA GLU A 231 -42.90 36.33 -6.09
C GLU A 231 -42.22 36.49 -7.45
N ALA A 232 -40.98 36.99 -7.41
CA ALA A 232 -40.05 36.97 -8.53
C ALA A 232 -38.70 36.52 -8.01
N THR A 233 -38.01 35.72 -8.82
CA THR A 233 -36.70 35.12 -8.46
C THR A 233 -35.63 35.59 -9.42
N ALA A 234 -34.38 35.52 -8.96
CA ALA A 234 -33.19 35.77 -9.74
C ALA A 234 -32.11 34.76 -9.38
N SER A 235 -31.32 34.35 -10.38
CA SER A 235 -30.24 33.44 -10.20
C SER A 235 -28.93 34.18 -9.92
N ILE A 236 -28.11 33.58 -9.02
CA ILE A 236 -26.79 34.14 -8.68
C ILE A 236 -25.74 33.07 -8.87
N THR A 237 -24.64 33.42 -9.54
CA THR A 237 -23.41 32.67 -9.50
C THR A 237 -22.43 33.36 -8.54
N VAL A 238 -22.01 32.65 -7.50
CA VAL A 238 -20.89 33.10 -6.66
C VAL A 238 -19.62 32.40 -7.13
N ASN A 239 -18.69 33.17 -7.64
CA ASN A 239 -17.40 32.64 -8.12
C ASN A 239 -16.47 32.39 -6.94
N PRO A 240 -15.72 31.23 -6.95
CA PRO A 240 -14.72 30.99 -5.94
C PRO A 240 -13.58 31.99 -6.05
N GLU A 241 -12.86 32.16 -4.93
CA GLU A 241 -11.60 32.89 -4.94
C GLU A 241 -10.48 32.15 -5.69
N PRO A 242 -9.34 32.78 -5.94
CA PRO A 242 -8.18 32.09 -6.49
C PRO A 242 -7.78 30.85 -5.67
N PRO A 243 -7.22 29.83 -6.29
CA PRO A 243 -6.78 28.61 -5.61
C PRO A 243 -5.88 28.91 -4.42
N ALA A 244 -6.20 28.36 -3.25
CA ALA A 244 -5.44 28.50 -2.00
C ALA A 244 -4.85 27.18 -1.52
N LYS A 245 -5.46 26.05 -1.90
CA LYS A 245 -5.00 24.71 -1.51
C LYS A 245 -5.24 23.72 -2.63
N VAL A 246 -4.29 22.81 -2.81
CA VAL A 246 -4.43 21.63 -3.67
C VAL A 246 -4.21 20.36 -2.84
N THR A 247 -5.03 19.36 -3.05
CA THR A 247 -4.91 18.05 -2.40
C THR A 247 -5.04 16.96 -3.45
N ILE A 248 -4.28 15.88 -3.25
CA ILE A 248 -4.29 14.70 -4.11
C ILE A 248 -4.77 13.52 -3.24
N PRO A 249 -5.77 12.75 -3.65
CA PRO A 249 -6.13 11.50 -2.99
C PRO A 249 -4.97 10.52 -3.00
N ALA A 250 -4.91 9.63 -2.00
CA ALA A 250 -3.92 8.56 -1.98
C ALA A 250 -4.06 7.69 -3.24
N VAL A 251 -2.91 7.41 -3.87
CA VAL A 251 -2.87 6.62 -5.11
C VAL A 251 -2.52 5.18 -4.76
N LEU A 252 -3.42 4.27 -5.09
CA LEU A 252 -3.24 2.82 -4.98
C LEU A 252 -3.43 2.20 -6.36
N VAL A 253 -2.44 1.45 -6.84
CA VAL A 253 -2.45 0.89 -8.18
C VAL A 253 -1.67 -0.43 -8.20
N ALA A 254 -2.06 -1.39 -9.05
CA ALA A 254 -1.28 -2.59 -9.25
C ALA A 254 -0.05 -2.33 -10.15
N ALA A 255 1.01 -3.11 -9.95
CA ALA A 255 2.23 -3.01 -10.74
C ALA A 255 1.95 -3.09 -12.24
N GLY A 256 2.44 -2.14 -13.02
CA GLY A 256 2.28 -2.02 -14.45
C GLY A 256 0.89 -1.60 -14.94
N GLU A 257 -0.08 -1.34 -14.05
CA GLU A 257 -1.44 -0.96 -14.41
C GLU A 257 -1.61 0.57 -14.42
N PRO A 258 -2.55 1.10 -15.24
CA PRO A 258 -2.83 2.53 -15.29
C PRO A 258 -3.85 2.96 -14.22
N VAL A 259 -3.70 4.18 -13.69
CA VAL A 259 -4.66 4.85 -12.83
C VAL A 259 -4.77 6.32 -13.19
N THR A 260 -5.99 6.84 -13.26
CA THR A 260 -6.21 8.27 -13.51
C THR A 260 -5.97 9.06 -12.24
N LEU A 261 -5.21 10.15 -12.35
CA LEU A 261 -4.89 11.04 -11.25
C LEU A 261 -5.90 12.18 -11.18
N GLU A 262 -6.35 12.45 -9.98
CA GLU A 262 -7.28 13.54 -9.68
C GLU A 262 -6.67 14.45 -8.62
N ALA A 263 -6.88 15.76 -8.77
CA ALA A 263 -6.48 16.73 -7.75
C ALA A 263 -7.68 17.59 -7.40
N LEU A 264 -7.91 17.78 -6.13
CA LEU A 264 -8.91 18.71 -5.61
C LEU A 264 -8.22 20.03 -5.31
N VAL A 265 -8.61 21.06 -6.08
CA VAL A 265 -8.11 22.43 -5.92
C VAL A 265 -9.24 23.27 -5.33
N VAL A 266 -8.97 23.91 -4.22
CA VAL A 266 -9.96 24.72 -3.51
C VAL A 266 -9.39 26.09 -3.15
N ASP A 267 -10.29 27.06 -3.00
CA ASP A 267 -9.96 28.37 -2.45
C ASP A 267 -9.75 28.31 -0.92
N GLN A 268 -9.52 29.47 -0.29
CA GLN A 268 -9.32 29.55 1.16
C GLN A 268 -10.57 29.15 1.99
N TYR A 269 -11.74 29.14 1.38
CA TYR A 269 -13.01 28.79 2.03
C TYR A 269 -13.43 27.33 1.76
N GLY A 270 -12.68 26.62 0.90
CA GLY A 270 -12.95 25.22 0.55
C GLY A 270 -13.83 25.05 -0.69
N ASN A 271 -14.12 26.10 -1.44
CA ASN A 271 -14.84 25.99 -2.70
C ASN A 271 -13.95 25.43 -3.78
N VAL A 272 -14.48 24.49 -4.57
CA VAL A 272 -13.76 23.93 -5.72
C VAL A 272 -13.51 25.02 -6.76
N THR A 273 -12.26 25.15 -7.15
CA THR A 273 -11.85 26.09 -8.19
C THR A 273 -11.65 25.37 -9.52
N SER A 274 -11.49 26.11 -10.60
CA SER A 274 -11.20 25.52 -11.90
C SER A 274 -9.93 24.67 -11.88
N THR A 275 -9.99 23.47 -12.44
CA THR A 275 -8.88 22.54 -12.58
C THR A 275 -8.02 22.78 -13.83
N SER A 276 -8.22 23.88 -14.55
CA SER A 276 -7.37 24.23 -15.68
C SER A 276 -5.97 24.63 -15.20
N GLY A 277 -4.93 24.13 -15.89
CA GLY A 277 -3.54 24.45 -15.56
C GLY A 277 -2.88 23.54 -14.49
N ILE A 278 -3.43 22.36 -14.25
CA ILE A 278 -2.80 21.33 -13.40
C ILE A 278 -1.71 20.63 -14.18
N ILE A 279 -0.49 20.59 -13.62
CA ILE A 279 0.68 19.91 -14.18
C ILE A 279 1.10 18.83 -13.21
N TRP A 280 1.18 17.61 -13.69
CA TRP A 280 1.61 16.44 -12.93
C TRP A 280 3.05 16.08 -13.28
N SER A 281 3.81 15.65 -12.28
CA SER A 281 5.17 15.13 -12.46
C SER A 281 5.46 13.99 -11.51
N VAL A 282 6.34 13.08 -11.95
CA VAL A 282 6.92 11.99 -11.17
C VAL A 282 8.42 12.27 -11.07
N GLU A 283 8.97 12.22 -9.86
CA GLU A 283 10.40 12.43 -9.65
C GLU A 283 11.21 11.15 -9.82
N ASP A 284 10.69 10.02 -9.32
CA ASP A 284 11.34 8.71 -9.42
C ASP A 284 10.73 7.90 -10.58
N PRO A 285 11.49 7.57 -11.64
CA PRO A 285 11.01 6.76 -12.76
C PRO A 285 10.49 5.37 -12.36
N LYS A 286 10.88 4.86 -11.19
CA LYS A 286 10.39 3.59 -10.65
C LYS A 286 8.91 3.61 -10.26
N VAL A 287 8.37 4.80 -10.01
CA VAL A 287 6.94 4.99 -9.74
C VAL A 287 6.10 4.75 -10.99
N GLY A 288 6.69 5.01 -12.16
CA GLY A 288 6.01 4.91 -13.45
C GLY A 288 6.08 6.20 -14.26
N SER A 289 5.17 6.35 -15.20
CA SER A 289 5.09 7.51 -16.09
C SER A 289 3.68 8.09 -16.13
N ILE A 290 3.56 9.41 -16.23
CA ILE A 290 2.27 10.10 -16.34
C ILE A 290 2.08 10.57 -17.78
N SER A 291 0.94 10.19 -18.38
CA SER A 291 0.54 10.63 -19.72
C SER A 291 -0.04 12.05 -19.71
N SER A 292 -0.20 12.65 -20.89
CA SER A 292 -0.89 13.95 -21.08
C SER A 292 -2.38 13.92 -20.66
N ALA A 293 -2.95 12.74 -20.49
CA ALA A 293 -4.33 12.54 -20.01
C ALA A 293 -4.39 12.34 -18.48
N ASN A 294 -3.36 12.74 -17.74
CA ASN A 294 -3.26 12.58 -16.28
C ASN A 294 -3.37 11.12 -15.80
N THR A 295 -2.94 10.16 -16.62
CA THR A 295 -2.95 8.75 -16.28
C THR A 295 -1.55 8.34 -15.89
N LEU A 296 -1.39 7.88 -14.64
CA LEU A 296 -0.18 7.22 -14.19
C LEU A 296 -0.23 5.76 -14.65
N THR A 297 0.76 5.33 -15.42
CA THR A 297 1.06 3.90 -15.60
C THR A 297 2.08 3.55 -14.53
N ALA A 298 1.68 2.71 -13.59
CA ALA A 298 2.52 2.36 -12.46
C ALA A 298 3.79 1.61 -12.89
N GLY A 299 4.85 1.78 -12.13
CA GLY A 299 6.06 0.99 -12.25
C GLY A 299 5.85 -0.47 -11.87
N GLU A 300 6.88 -1.26 -12.04
CA GLU A 300 6.82 -2.72 -11.90
C GLU A 300 6.97 -3.19 -10.45
N LEU A 301 7.61 -2.39 -9.60
CA LEU A 301 7.95 -2.78 -8.24
C LEU A 301 6.87 -2.38 -7.24
N ALA A 302 6.29 -3.40 -6.58
CA ALA A 302 5.27 -3.22 -5.55
C ALA A 302 5.87 -2.74 -4.23
N ARG A 303 5.62 -1.48 -3.91
CA ARG A 303 5.98 -0.84 -2.62
C ARG A 303 5.32 0.51 -2.47
N ILE A 304 5.53 1.14 -1.33
CA ILE A 304 5.12 2.51 -1.08
C ILE A 304 6.25 3.45 -1.52
N TYR A 305 5.90 4.41 -2.38
CA TYR A 305 6.77 5.50 -2.81
C TYR A 305 6.29 6.80 -2.17
N PRO A 306 6.94 7.28 -1.11
CA PRO A 306 6.53 8.50 -0.42
C PRO A 306 6.77 9.73 -1.31
N SER A 307 5.83 10.67 -1.31
CA SER A 307 5.91 11.93 -2.08
C SER A 307 6.24 11.76 -3.57
N ALA A 308 5.78 10.66 -4.16
CA ALA A 308 6.20 10.20 -5.48
C ALA A 308 5.62 11.01 -6.65
N ILE A 309 4.43 11.57 -6.47
CA ILE A 309 3.78 12.41 -7.47
C ILE A 309 3.69 13.82 -6.93
N GLN A 310 4.07 14.79 -7.77
CA GLN A 310 3.88 16.21 -7.51
C GLN A 310 2.85 16.78 -8.47
N VAL A 311 1.99 17.63 -7.96
CA VAL A 311 1.07 18.47 -8.73
C VAL A 311 1.47 19.93 -8.59
N VAL A 312 1.40 20.68 -9.69
CA VAL A 312 1.57 22.14 -9.72
C VAL A 312 0.33 22.75 -10.36
N VAL A 313 -0.30 23.68 -9.69
CA VAL A 313 -1.47 24.41 -10.19
C VAL A 313 -1.05 25.78 -10.71
N ARG A 314 -1.43 26.12 -11.94
CA ARG A 314 -1.17 27.43 -12.56
C ARG A 314 -2.47 28.13 -12.97
N PRO A 315 -2.58 29.46 -12.82
CA PRO A 315 -1.65 30.35 -12.12
C PRO A 315 -1.67 30.12 -10.60
N GLY A 316 -0.69 30.61 -9.87
CA GLY A 316 -0.60 30.57 -8.42
C GLY A 316 0.56 29.73 -7.88
N GLY A 317 1.05 28.75 -8.65
CA GLY A 317 2.24 27.96 -8.27
C GLY A 317 2.02 27.06 -7.04
N LEU A 318 0.77 26.76 -6.67
CA LEU A 318 0.46 25.84 -5.59
C LEU A 318 0.96 24.45 -5.92
N THR A 319 1.57 23.80 -4.92
CA THR A 319 2.10 22.44 -5.07
C THR A 319 1.55 21.52 -4.00
N ALA A 320 1.35 20.26 -4.36
CA ALA A 320 1.12 19.18 -3.41
C ALA A 320 1.85 17.92 -3.88
N THR A 321 2.22 17.07 -2.94
CA THR A 321 2.79 15.76 -3.21
C THR A 321 1.96 14.68 -2.58
N VAL A 322 1.97 13.50 -3.20
CA VAL A 322 1.28 12.33 -2.66
C VAL A 322 2.14 11.08 -2.80
N ALA A 323 2.00 10.17 -1.85
CA ALA A 323 2.57 8.85 -1.94
C ALA A 323 1.80 7.97 -2.94
N VAL A 324 2.53 7.15 -3.68
CA VAL A 324 1.96 6.09 -4.52
C VAL A 324 2.22 4.75 -3.86
N THR A 325 1.18 3.97 -3.65
CA THR A 325 1.29 2.59 -3.22
C THR A 325 1.08 1.70 -4.44
N ILE A 326 2.16 1.05 -4.88
CA ILE A 326 2.08 0.03 -5.91
C ILE A 326 1.93 -1.31 -5.22
N VAL A 327 0.87 -2.03 -5.51
CA VAL A 327 0.61 -3.37 -4.99
C VAL A 327 0.96 -4.42 -6.05
N PRO A 328 1.25 -5.68 -5.67
CA PRO A 328 1.45 -6.73 -6.65
C PRO A 328 0.27 -6.86 -7.62
N GLY A 329 0.58 -7.18 -8.86
CA GLY A 329 -0.40 -7.53 -9.87
C GLY A 329 -1.05 -8.90 -9.64
N PRO A 330 -1.82 -9.42 -10.63
CA PRO A 330 -2.38 -10.76 -10.56
C PRO A 330 -1.31 -11.85 -10.48
N LEU A 331 -1.66 -12.98 -9.85
CA LEU A 331 -0.80 -14.15 -9.71
C LEU A 331 -0.36 -14.69 -11.08
N ASP A 332 0.94 -14.63 -11.36
CA ASP A 332 1.56 -15.13 -12.58
C ASP A 332 2.18 -16.51 -12.41
N ARG A 333 2.99 -16.69 -11.37
CA ARG A 333 3.65 -17.95 -11.05
C ARG A 333 3.83 -18.17 -9.56
N VAL A 334 4.16 -19.41 -9.19
CA VAL A 334 4.58 -19.79 -7.82
C VAL A 334 6.06 -20.13 -7.87
N VAL A 335 6.81 -19.60 -6.93
CA VAL A 335 8.24 -19.91 -6.74
C VAL A 335 8.37 -20.78 -5.51
N VAL A 336 9.16 -21.83 -5.62
CA VAL A 336 9.45 -22.79 -4.53
C VAL A 336 10.93 -22.71 -4.19
N ALA A 337 11.26 -22.75 -2.93
CA ALA A 337 12.63 -22.84 -2.44
C ALA A 337 12.75 -23.95 -1.37
N PRO A 338 13.83 -24.74 -1.42
CA PRO A 338 14.81 -24.77 -2.50
C PRO A 338 14.18 -25.28 -3.80
N ASP A 339 14.68 -24.85 -4.94
CA ASP A 339 14.24 -25.31 -6.26
C ASP A 339 14.77 -26.70 -6.61
N ALA A 340 15.88 -27.07 -6.00
CA ALA A 340 16.48 -28.41 -6.04
C ALA A 340 17.21 -28.71 -4.74
N VAL A 341 17.09 -29.93 -4.26
CA VAL A 341 17.80 -30.38 -3.06
C VAL A 341 18.11 -31.88 -3.15
N ALA A 342 19.23 -32.27 -2.57
CA ALA A 342 19.58 -33.66 -2.32
C ALA A 342 19.60 -33.93 -0.82
N ILE A 343 18.87 -34.94 -0.37
CA ILE A 343 18.80 -35.38 1.03
C ILE A 343 18.95 -36.88 1.13
N GLY A 344 19.37 -37.37 2.28
CA GLY A 344 19.43 -38.82 2.54
C GLY A 344 18.03 -39.39 2.81
N MET A 345 17.94 -40.72 2.73
CA MET A 345 16.73 -41.45 3.11
C MET A 345 16.35 -41.18 4.57
N GLY A 346 15.05 -41.04 4.84
CA GLY A 346 14.54 -40.76 6.18
C GLY A 346 14.83 -39.34 6.71
N MET A 347 15.41 -38.48 5.88
CA MET A 347 15.67 -37.07 6.24
C MET A 347 14.53 -36.16 5.84
N SER A 348 14.51 -34.99 6.42
CA SER A 348 13.46 -33.99 6.14
C SER A 348 14.03 -32.75 5.48
N GLN A 349 13.20 -32.08 4.64
CA GLN A 349 13.47 -30.81 4.00
C GLN A 349 12.31 -29.86 4.16
N GLN A 350 12.58 -28.68 4.70
CA GLN A 350 11.59 -27.60 4.69
C GLN A 350 11.56 -26.95 3.30
N TYR A 351 10.38 -26.91 2.68
CA TYR A 351 10.12 -26.10 1.50
C TYR A 351 9.34 -24.87 1.87
N VAL A 352 9.57 -23.79 1.16
CA VAL A 352 8.77 -22.57 1.22
C VAL A 352 8.37 -22.17 -0.18
N ALA A 353 7.19 -21.54 -0.32
CA ALA A 353 6.72 -21.06 -1.61
C ALA A 353 6.08 -19.70 -1.51
N ALA A 354 6.10 -18.96 -2.60
CA ALA A 354 5.38 -17.71 -2.74
C ALA A 354 4.78 -17.56 -4.14
N GLY A 355 3.56 -17.06 -4.20
CA GLY A 355 2.98 -16.57 -5.45
C GLY A 355 3.52 -15.19 -5.77
N VAL A 356 3.80 -14.96 -7.05
CA VAL A 356 4.29 -13.67 -7.54
C VAL A 356 3.54 -13.24 -8.79
N ASP A 357 3.51 -11.94 -9.03
CA ASP A 357 3.00 -11.37 -10.27
C ASP A 357 4.04 -11.50 -11.41
N ARG A 358 3.68 -10.98 -12.60
CA ARG A 358 4.56 -11.04 -13.79
C ARG A 358 5.90 -10.32 -13.61
N PHE A 359 5.98 -9.39 -12.68
CA PHE A 359 7.18 -8.63 -12.38
C PHE A 359 7.99 -9.21 -11.23
N GLY A 360 7.51 -10.28 -10.60
CA GLY A 360 8.16 -10.92 -9.47
C GLY A 360 7.75 -10.37 -8.11
N ASN A 361 6.82 -9.44 -8.02
CA ASN A 361 6.34 -8.94 -6.74
C ASN A 361 5.58 -10.03 -5.99
N ARG A 362 5.96 -10.26 -4.74
CA ARG A 362 5.33 -11.26 -3.89
C ARG A 362 3.90 -10.85 -3.54
N ILE A 363 2.97 -11.77 -3.72
CA ILE A 363 1.58 -11.63 -3.35
C ILE A 363 1.39 -12.21 -1.95
N SER A 364 1.00 -11.39 -0.99
CA SER A 364 0.72 -11.82 0.38
C SER A 364 -0.68 -12.43 0.50
N GLY A 365 -0.85 -13.30 1.52
CA GLY A 365 -2.16 -13.87 1.87
C GLY A 365 -2.66 -14.95 0.91
N LEU A 366 -1.78 -15.58 0.14
CA LEU A 366 -2.10 -16.76 -0.66
C LEU A 366 -1.93 -18.02 0.16
N ASP A 367 -2.91 -18.90 0.10
CA ASP A 367 -2.80 -20.26 0.63
C ASP A 367 -1.98 -21.12 -0.33
N ILE A 368 -0.94 -21.76 0.19
CA ILE A 368 -0.10 -22.70 -0.56
C ILE A 368 -0.55 -24.11 -0.26
N ILE A 369 -0.84 -24.87 -1.29
CA ILE A 369 -1.19 -26.29 -1.19
C ILE A 369 -0.04 -27.10 -1.74
N TRP A 370 0.53 -27.96 -0.88
CA TRP A 370 1.64 -28.82 -1.21
C TRP A 370 1.20 -30.20 -1.67
N THR A 371 1.86 -30.74 -2.67
CA THR A 371 1.64 -32.10 -3.18
C THR A 371 2.96 -32.71 -3.66
N LEU A 372 3.02 -34.03 -3.69
CA LEU A 372 4.12 -34.80 -4.24
C LEU A 372 3.67 -35.47 -5.53
N ASN A 373 4.55 -35.53 -6.52
CA ASN A 373 4.25 -36.17 -7.80
C ASN A 373 4.31 -37.70 -7.75
N GLN A 374 4.96 -38.27 -6.73
CA GLN A 374 5.15 -39.71 -6.51
C GLN A 374 5.11 -40.02 -5.01
N ASP A 375 4.99 -41.29 -4.69
CA ASP A 375 5.07 -41.78 -3.31
C ASP A 375 6.56 -41.89 -2.87
N ILE A 376 7.16 -40.74 -2.61
CA ILE A 376 8.56 -40.55 -2.23
C ILE A 376 8.74 -40.18 -0.76
N GLY A 377 7.64 -40.03 -0.05
CA GLY A 377 7.58 -39.56 1.34
C GLY A 377 6.28 -38.84 1.63
N THR A 378 6.31 -37.96 2.59
CA THR A 378 5.17 -37.11 2.97
C THR A 378 5.56 -35.64 2.97
N ILE A 379 4.61 -34.76 2.66
CA ILE A 379 4.76 -33.33 2.83
C ILE A 379 3.55 -32.78 3.60
N ASP A 380 3.80 -31.97 4.60
CA ASP A 380 2.75 -31.38 5.40
C ASP A 380 2.25 -30.03 4.85
N ILE A 381 1.27 -29.45 5.53
CA ILE A 381 0.68 -28.16 5.15
C ILE A 381 1.68 -26.99 5.20
N ASP A 382 2.68 -27.08 6.07
CA ASP A 382 3.71 -26.08 6.25
C ASP A 382 4.89 -26.25 5.28
N GLY A 383 4.84 -27.29 4.43
CA GLY A 383 5.85 -27.59 3.43
C GLY A 383 7.04 -28.37 3.97
N LEU A 384 6.93 -28.99 5.15
CA LEU A 384 7.95 -29.89 5.63
C LEU A 384 7.79 -31.25 4.96
N PHE A 385 8.74 -31.55 4.09
CA PHE A 385 8.87 -32.85 3.44
C PHE A 385 9.66 -33.80 4.32
N SER A 386 9.19 -35.04 4.44
CA SER A 386 9.91 -36.17 5.08
C SER A 386 10.07 -37.30 4.05
N SER A 387 11.31 -37.63 3.74
CA SER A 387 11.59 -38.63 2.72
C SER A 387 11.28 -40.06 3.18
N GLY A 388 10.89 -40.90 2.23
CA GLY A 388 10.83 -42.33 2.40
C GLY A 388 12.22 -43.00 2.37
N ASP A 389 12.21 -44.34 2.40
CA ASP A 389 13.41 -45.20 2.41
C ASP A 389 13.82 -45.64 1.00
N THR A 390 13.31 -45.04 -0.04
CA THR A 390 13.62 -45.39 -1.44
C THR A 390 14.40 -44.26 -2.10
N PRO A 391 15.61 -44.53 -2.64
CA PRO A 391 16.36 -43.53 -3.39
C PRO A 391 15.60 -43.10 -4.64
N VAL A 392 15.61 -41.82 -4.94
CA VAL A 392 14.93 -41.26 -6.11
C VAL A 392 15.66 -40.00 -6.57
N ASN A 393 15.59 -39.76 -7.89
CA ASN A 393 15.99 -38.49 -8.48
C ASN A 393 14.83 -37.98 -9.36
N GLN A 394 14.15 -36.96 -8.92
CA GLN A 394 12.92 -36.48 -9.55
C GLN A 394 12.94 -34.96 -9.72
N VAL A 395 12.86 -34.49 -10.96
CA VAL A 395 12.92 -33.05 -11.30
C VAL A 395 11.68 -32.25 -10.85
N ASN A 396 10.53 -32.89 -10.70
CA ASN A 396 9.29 -32.25 -10.30
C ASN A 396 8.68 -32.97 -9.11
N ALA A 397 9.49 -33.26 -8.10
CA ALA A 397 9.10 -34.10 -6.96
C ALA A 397 8.07 -33.42 -6.08
N VAL A 398 8.32 -32.16 -5.76
CA VAL A 398 7.49 -31.34 -4.88
C VAL A 398 6.77 -30.28 -5.69
N LYS A 399 5.49 -30.11 -5.45
CA LYS A 399 4.64 -29.15 -6.13
C LYS A 399 3.88 -28.29 -5.15
N ALA A 400 4.01 -26.97 -5.33
CA ALA A 400 3.27 -25.96 -4.60
C ALA A 400 2.21 -25.34 -5.52
N MET A 401 0.98 -25.28 -5.07
CA MET A 401 -0.13 -24.65 -5.79
C MET A 401 -0.62 -23.43 -5.02
N ALA A 402 -0.85 -22.31 -5.72
CA ALA A 402 -1.51 -21.13 -5.18
C ALA A 402 -2.72 -20.74 -6.03
N ILE A 403 -3.73 -20.15 -5.37
CA ILE A 403 -4.97 -19.71 -6.00
C ILE A 403 -5.22 -18.26 -5.63
N GLN A 404 -5.48 -17.43 -6.65
CA GLN A 404 -5.93 -16.04 -6.50
C GLN A 404 -7.06 -15.74 -7.49
N ASN A 405 -8.25 -15.37 -7.03
CA ASN A 405 -9.38 -14.98 -7.91
C ASN A 405 -9.63 -15.96 -9.07
N ASN A 406 -9.66 -17.27 -8.78
CA ASN A 406 -9.78 -18.37 -9.74
C ASN A 406 -8.55 -18.60 -10.67
N LEU A 407 -7.48 -17.83 -10.52
CA LEU A 407 -6.21 -18.14 -11.17
C LEU A 407 -5.48 -19.19 -10.34
N VAL A 408 -5.14 -20.30 -10.96
CA VAL A 408 -4.34 -21.38 -10.34
C VAL A 408 -2.97 -21.38 -10.97
N ARG A 409 -1.93 -21.36 -10.13
CA ARG A 409 -0.54 -21.48 -10.58
C ARG A 409 0.19 -22.50 -9.74
N TYR A 410 1.22 -23.08 -10.35
CA TYR A 410 2.06 -24.11 -9.74
C TYR A 410 3.51 -23.67 -9.76
N GLY A 411 4.24 -24.06 -8.70
CA GLY A 411 5.69 -24.07 -8.63
C GLY A 411 6.14 -25.49 -8.35
N GLU A 412 7.30 -25.86 -8.84
CA GLU A 412 7.83 -27.21 -8.71
C GLU A 412 9.27 -27.16 -8.23
N ALA A 413 9.70 -28.19 -7.49
CA ALA A 413 11.06 -28.34 -7.05
C ALA A 413 11.57 -29.76 -7.32
N ALA A 414 12.85 -29.85 -7.63
CA ALA A 414 13.54 -31.10 -7.82
C ALA A 414 13.99 -31.69 -6.46
N LEU A 415 13.95 -32.99 -6.35
CA LEU A 415 14.40 -33.69 -5.15
C LEU A 415 15.19 -34.91 -5.54
N THR A 416 16.36 -35.08 -4.93
CA THR A 416 17.13 -36.30 -4.93
C THR A 416 17.12 -36.89 -3.51
N ILE A 417 16.62 -38.10 -3.37
CA ILE A 417 16.82 -38.92 -2.16
C ILE A 417 17.97 -39.84 -2.43
N GLU A 418 19.10 -39.57 -1.76
CA GLU A 418 20.31 -40.32 -1.96
C GLU A 418 20.30 -41.63 -1.15
N PRO A 419 20.83 -42.73 -1.70
CA PRO A 419 21.04 -43.94 -0.95
C PRO A 419 22.07 -43.73 0.16
N ASP A 420 22.05 -44.61 1.15
CA ASP A 420 23.12 -44.64 2.15
C ASP A 420 24.46 -44.96 1.48
N HIS A 421 25.49 -44.20 1.85
CA HIS A 421 26.86 -44.39 1.37
C HIS A 421 27.75 -44.91 2.48
N VAL A 422 28.74 -45.63 2.08
CA VAL A 422 29.82 -46.11 2.96
C VAL A 422 31.18 -45.72 2.38
N ALA A 423 32.06 -45.24 3.21
CA ALA A 423 33.45 -45.03 2.86
C ALA A 423 34.34 -46.08 3.52
N PHE A 424 35.44 -46.38 2.90
CA PHE A 424 36.43 -47.30 3.42
C PHE A 424 37.81 -47.02 2.80
N ILE A 425 38.85 -47.52 3.45
CA ILE A 425 40.23 -47.43 2.96
C ILE A 425 40.54 -48.64 2.12
N SER A 426 41.14 -48.44 0.95
CA SER A 426 41.49 -49.53 0.05
C SER A 426 42.80 -49.30 -0.73
N ASP A 427 43.58 -50.34 -0.98
CA ASP A 427 44.79 -50.32 -1.81
C ASP A 427 44.54 -50.75 -3.26
N ARG A 428 43.27 -50.75 -3.72
CA ARG A 428 42.81 -51.27 -5.04
C ARG A 428 43.42 -50.58 -6.25
N ASN A 429 43.92 -49.34 -6.08
CA ASN A 429 44.62 -48.61 -7.11
C ASN A 429 46.12 -48.51 -6.71
N ASP A 430 46.99 -49.06 -7.56
CA ASP A 430 48.42 -48.92 -7.47
C ASP A 430 49.04 -49.38 -6.14
N GLY A 431 48.31 -50.14 -5.29
CA GLY A 431 48.77 -50.64 -4.00
C GLY A 431 48.96 -49.60 -2.92
N GLN A 432 48.46 -48.40 -3.16
CA GLN A 432 48.41 -47.31 -2.16
C GLN A 432 47.02 -47.22 -1.47
N LEU A 433 47.07 -47.02 -0.18
CA LEU A 433 45.83 -46.82 0.61
C LEU A 433 45.20 -45.47 0.32
N ASP A 434 43.94 -45.51 -0.05
CA ASP A 434 43.13 -44.31 -0.26
C ASP A 434 41.70 -44.52 0.24
N VAL A 435 41.01 -43.45 0.48
CA VAL A 435 39.58 -43.49 0.85
C VAL A 435 38.74 -43.64 -0.40
N TYR A 436 37.85 -44.62 -0.39
CA TYR A 436 36.83 -44.87 -1.40
C TYR A 436 35.43 -44.71 -0.80
N VAL A 437 34.48 -44.34 -1.62
CA VAL A 437 33.04 -44.27 -1.28
C VAL A 437 32.25 -45.09 -2.29
N MET A 438 31.24 -45.81 -1.80
CA MET A 438 30.27 -46.55 -2.61
C MET A 438 28.88 -46.49 -1.99
N ASN A 439 27.87 -46.79 -2.78
CA ASN A 439 26.53 -47.05 -2.23
C ASN A 439 26.54 -48.34 -1.42
N ILE A 440 25.58 -48.45 -0.48
CA ILE A 440 25.49 -49.66 0.37
C ILE A 440 25.25 -50.99 -0.41
N ASP A 441 24.82 -50.89 -1.67
CA ASP A 441 24.68 -52.02 -2.57
C ASP A 441 25.96 -52.37 -3.36
N GLY A 442 27.07 -51.67 -3.08
CA GLY A 442 28.34 -51.80 -3.77
C GLY A 442 28.45 -51.02 -5.09
N SER A 443 27.40 -50.35 -5.51
CA SER A 443 27.42 -49.53 -6.73
C SER A 443 28.08 -48.17 -6.51
N ALA A 444 28.28 -47.38 -7.58
CA ALA A 444 28.84 -46.05 -7.57
C ALA A 444 30.18 -45.88 -6.85
N LEU A 445 31.02 -46.90 -6.91
CA LEU A 445 32.34 -46.87 -6.27
C LEU A 445 33.21 -45.78 -6.88
N ARG A 446 33.73 -44.88 -6.03
CA ARG A 446 34.64 -43.80 -6.42
C ARG A 446 35.77 -43.63 -5.41
N ARG A 447 36.95 -43.23 -5.86
CA ARG A 447 38.10 -42.83 -5.04
C ARG A 447 37.88 -41.36 -4.58
N ILE A 448 38.13 -41.09 -3.30
CA ILE A 448 38.08 -39.73 -2.72
C ILE A 448 39.45 -39.14 -2.59
N THR A 449 40.39 -39.86 -1.99
CA THR A 449 41.77 -39.37 -1.80
C THR A 449 42.72 -39.93 -2.84
N THR A 450 43.88 -39.28 -3.02
CA THR A 450 44.93 -39.77 -3.92
C THR A 450 46.26 -39.66 -3.22
N GLY A 451 46.90 -40.84 -2.92
CA GLY A 451 48.23 -40.92 -2.33
C GLY A 451 48.28 -40.45 -0.86
N ALA A 452 47.15 -40.47 -0.16
CA ALA A 452 47.05 -39.99 1.20
C ALA A 452 47.53 -40.97 2.25
N ALA A 453 47.62 -42.27 1.93
CA ALA A 453 47.95 -43.36 2.85
C ALA A 453 47.25 -43.26 4.22
N PRO A 454 45.91 -42.97 4.29
CA PRO A 454 45.20 -42.87 5.55
C PRO A 454 45.15 -44.21 6.27
N VAL A 455 45.13 -44.13 7.59
CA VAL A 455 44.94 -45.34 8.44
C VAL A 455 43.54 -45.30 9.05
N VAL A 456 43.10 -44.11 9.47
CA VAL A 456 41.77 -43.86 10.05
C VAL A 456 41.22 -42.60 9.48
N PHE A 457 39.91 -42.54 9.37
CA PHE A 457 39.20 -41.29 8.97
C PHE A 457 37.85 -41.16 9.67
N SER A 458 37.32 -39.92 9.73
CA SER A 458 35.99 -39.62 10.18
C SER A 458 35.30 -38.60 9.27
N TRP A 459 34.00 -38.76 9.09
CA TRP A 459 33.18 -37.82 8.32
C TRP A 459 32.80 -36.57 9.13
N SER A 460 32.77 -35.42 8.48
CA SER A 460 32.03 -34.28 9.02
C SER A 460 30.54 -34.60 9.12
N PRO A 461 29.80 -34.07 10.12
CA PRO A 461 28.39 -34.41 10.31
C PRO A 461 27.48 -34.06 9.12
N ASP A 462 27.89 -33.15 8.25
CA ASP A 462 27.20 -32.78 7.02
C ASP A 462 27.54 -33.68 5.81
N GLY A 463 28.47 -34.63 6.00
CA GLY A 463 28.90 -35.60 4.99
C GLY A 463 29.70 -35.00 3.84
N ARG A 464 30.26 -33.80 4.00
CA ARG A 464 30.93 -33.04 2.92
C ARG A 464 32.46 -33.07 3.02
N ARG A 465 32.98 -33.40 4.21
CA ARG A 465 34.41 -33.46 4.50
C ARG A 465 34.75 -34.74 5.21
N ILE A 466 35.99 -35.12 5.05
CA ILE A 466 36.63 -36.20 5.77
C ILE A 466 37.82 -35.61 6.51
N VAL A 467 37.97 -35.91 7.78
CA VAL A 467 39.23 -35.75 8.49
C VAL A 467 39.93 -37.10 8.55
N SER A 468 41.22 -37.15 8.22
CA SER A 468 42.01 -38.37 8.28
C SER A 468 43.40 -38.12 8.81
N ASP A 469 44.01 -39.14 9.37
CA ASP A 469 45.43 -39.13 9.58
C ASP A 469 46.14 -39.39 8.24
N PHE A 470 47.34 -38.82 8.09
CA PHE A 470 48.11 -38.84 6.86
C PHE A 470 49.55 -39.05 7.17
N ASP A 471 50.12 -40.16 6.66
CA ASP A 471 51.52 -40.50 6.82
C ASP A 471 52.39 -39.82 5.75
N PHE A 472 53.32 -38.97 6.20
CA PHE A 472 54.26 -38.28 5.34
C PHE A 472 55.69 -38.34 5.93
N PHE A 473 56.60 -39.11 5.29
CA PHE A 473 57.97 -39.25 5.69
C PHE A 473 58.13 -39.61 7.19
N ASP A 474 57.52 -40.72 7.63
CA ASP A 474 57.55 -41.17 9.04
C ASP A 474 56.91 -40.21 10.06
N SER A 475 56.18 -39.25 9.59
CA SER A 475 55.38 -38.32 10.43
C SER A 475 53.90 -38.45 10.09
N ARG A 476 53.07 -38.39 11.11
CA ARG A 476 51.61 -38.51 10.95
C ARG A 476 50.93 -37.20 11.34
N TYR A 477 50.06 -36.71 10.45
CA TYR A 477 49.37 -35.44 10.59
C TYR A 477 47.87 -35.67 10.42
N ILE A 478 47.07 -34.77 10.95
CA ILE A 478 45.65 -34.74 10.69
C ILE A 478 45.38 -33.75 9.55
N VAL A 479 44.66 -34.21 8.55
CA VAL A 479 44.27 -33.41 7.38
C VAL A 479 42.76 -33.42 7.19
N SER A 480 42.23 -32.34 6.70
CA SER A 480 40.82 -32.25 6.21
C SER A 480 40.78 -32.28 4.68
N THR A 481 39.89 -33.08 4.12
CA THR A 481 39.72 -33.26 2.67
C THR A 481 38.25 -33.18 2.33
N ASN A 482 37.91 -32.48 1.25
CA ASN A 482 36.57 -32.46 0.71
C ASN A 482 36.16 -33.83 0.12
N ASP A 483 34.86 -34.03 -0.08
CA ASP A 483 34.31 -35.20 -0.73
C ASP A 483 34.70 -35.34 -2.24
N ASP A 484 35.30 -34.30 -2.82
CA ASP A 484 35.89 -34.30 -4.19
C ASP A 484 37.37 -34.63 -4.23
N GLY A 485 37.99 -34.88 -3.06
CA GLY A 485 39.40 -35.29 -2.95
C GLY A 485 40.42 -34.17 -3.02
N ILE A 486 40.00 -32.96 -2.95
CA ILE A 486 40.88 -31.78 -2.86
C ILE A 486 41.27 -31.60 -1.40
N TRP A 487 42.57 -31.57 -1.12
CA TRP A 487 43.07 -31.29 0.21
C TRP A 487 42.85 -29.84 0.57
N ASP A 488 42.08 -29.61 1.64
CA ASP A 488 41.78 -28.24 2.04
C ASP A 488 42.77 -27.70 3.04
N VAL A 489 43.03 -28.46 4.12
CA VAL A 489 43.76 -27.93 5.28
C VAL A 489 44.55 -29.00 5.98
N LEU A 490 45.83 -28.76 6.26
CA LEU A 490 46.62 -29.47 7.28
C LEU A 490 46.20 -28.92 8.65
N LEU A 491 45.62 -29.79 9.49
CA LEU A 491 45.08 -29.36 10.80
C LEU A 491 46.12 -29.42 11.90
N THR A 492 47.12 -30.34 11.81
CA THR A 492 48.20 -30.44 12.81
C THR A 492 49.56 -30.42 12.13
N ASP A 493 50.58 -30.00 12.85
CA ASP A 493 51.97 -29.90 12.39
C ASP A 493 53.00 -30.61 13.27
N SER A 494 52.52 -31.31 14.32
CA SER A 494 53.38 -32.00 15.30
C SER A 494 54.05 -33.26 14.73
N GLY A 495 53.46 -33.90 13.73
CA GLY A 495 53.95 -35.10 13.04
C GLY A 495 53.79 -36.41 13.87
N VAL A 496 52.95 -36.39 14.92
CA VAL A 496 52.72 -37.56 15.81
C VAL A 496 51.24 -37.76 16.16
N ASP A 497 50.31 -37.31 15.26
CA ASP A 497 48.88 -37.19 15.51
C ASP A 497 48.13 -38.28 14.73
N SER A 498 47.11 -38.90 15.36
CA SER A 498 46.34 -40.00 14.80
C SER A 498 44.88 -40.03 15.26
N ASP A 499 44.09 -40.96 14.70
CA ASP A 499 42.74 -41.31 15.14
C ASP A 499 41.76 -40.12 15.20
N PRO A 500 41.63 -39.31 14.16
CA PRO A 500 40.74 -38.18 14.21
C PRO A 500 39.27 -38.59 14.26
N ASP A 501 38.49 -37.90 15.06
CA ASP A 501 37.04 -38.05 15.10
C ASP A 501 36.33 -36.66 15.13
N TRP A 502 35.37 -36.45 14.20
CA TRP A 502 34.69 -35.19 14.07
C TRP A 502 33.57 -35.02 15.11
N SER A 503 33.46 -33.88 15.76
CA SER A 503 32.38 -33.63 16.71
C SER A 503 31.01 -33.58 16.00
N PRO A 504 29.92 -33.99 16.66
CA PRO A 504 28.59 -34.07 16.06
C PRO A 504 28.00 -32.70 15.64
N ASN A 505 28.49 -31.60 16.21
CA ASN A 505 28.10 -30.23 15.82
C ASN A 505 28.95 -29.68 14.67
N GLY A 506 29.97 -30.42 14.21
CA GLY A 506 30.82 -30.02 13.11
C GLY A 506 31.92 -29.02 13.40
N ASN A 507 32.08 -28.55 14.64
CA ASN A 507 32.96 -27.43 14.97
C ASN A 507 34.31 -27.85 15.54
N ARG A 508 34.52 -29.13 15.93
CA ARG A 508 35.72 -29.62 16.55
C ARG A 508 36.16 -30.99 16.01
N VAL A 509 37.42 -31.30 16.21
CA VAL A 509 38.01 -32.60 15.91
C VAL A 509 38.73 -33.09 17.17
N ALA A 510 38.42 -34.31 17.63
CA ALA A 510 39.17 -35.00 18.64
C ALA A 510 40.25 -35.87 17.93
N TYR A 511 41.42 -35.99 18.50
CA TYR A 511 42.50 -36.79 17.96
C TYR A 511 43.44 -37.27 19.06
N ALA A 512 44.22 -38.28 18.79
CA ALA A 512 45.30 -38.72 19.66
C ALA A 512 46.61 -38.09 19.22
N SER A 513 47.45 -37.66 20.14
CA SER A 513 48.77 -37.07 19.87
C SER A 513 49.81 -37.51 20.88
N ASN A 514 51.01 -37.79 20.38
CA ASN A 514 52.19 -38.15 21.21
C ASN A 514 53.13 -36.94 21.43
N VAL A 515 52.63 -35.70 21.21
CA VAL A 515 53.45 -34.49 21.30
C VAL A 515 54.05 -34.29 22.67
N ASP A 516 53.43 -34.78 23.74
CA ASP A 516 53.89 -34.70 25.11
C ASP A 516 54.68 -35.94 25.60
N GLY A 517 54.96 -36.90 24.70
CA GLY A 517 55.82 -38.06 24.96
C GLY A 517 55.09 -39.41 25.11
N ASN A 518 53.78 -39.39 25.23
CA ASN A 518 52.86 -40.56 25.17
C ASN A 518 51.55 -40.15 24.55
N GLY A 519 50.75 -41.13 24.10
CA GLY A 519 49.46 -40.89 23.48
C GLY A 519 48.47 -40.25 24.44
N GLU A 520 47.98 -39.07 24.10
CA GLU A 520 46.96 -38.35 24.84
C GLU A 520 45.84 -37.86 23.90
N ILE A 521 44.64 -37.69 24.41
CA ILE A 521 43.54 -37.20 23.65
C ILE A 521 43.52 -35.68 23.68
N TYR A 522 43.43 -35.09 22.46
CA TYR A 522 43.33 -33.68 22.22
C TYR A 522 42.03 -33.37 21.50
N VAL A 523 41.56 -32.12 21.62
CA VAL A 523 40.47 -31.53 20.87
C VAL A 523 40.89 -30.20 20.28
N MET A 524 40.70 -30.01 19.01
CA MET A 524 40.95 -28.72 18.32
C MET A 524 39.73 -28.23 17.59
N ASP A 525 39.75 -26.99 17.16
CA ASP A 525 38.75 -26.44 16.23
C ASP A 525 38.94 -27.04 14.82
N VAL A 526 37.89 -27.01 13.97
CA VAL A 526 37.94 -27.65 12.62
C VAL A 526 38.93 -27.00 11.67
N ASP A 527 39.48 -25.86 11.99
CA ASP A 527 40.54 -25.18 11.24
C ASP A 527 41.95 -25.50 11.76
N GLY A 528 42.08 -26.40 12.74
CA GLY A 528 43.32 -26.75 13.38
C GLY A 528 43.71 -25.84 14.55
N GLY A 529 42.88 -24.79 14.85
CA GLY A 529 43.15 -23.86 15.94
C GLY A 529 42.82 -24.42 17.32
N ASN A 530 43.33 -23.73 18.35
CA ASN A 530 42.99 -23.94 19.74
C ASN A 530 43.06 -25.40 20.23
N PRO A 531 44.18 -26.15 20.02
CA PRO A 531 44.32 -27.53 20.52
C PRO A 531 44.30 -27.54 22.05
N VAL A 532 43.43 -28.35 22.61
CA VAL A 532 43.26 -28.52 24.07
C VAL A 532 43.50 -29.99 24.41
N ARG A 533 44.45 -30.26 25.33
CA ARG A 533 44.69 -31.60 25.87
C ARG A 533 43.54 -31.98 26.82
N ILE A 534 42.92 -33.14 26.59
CA ILE A 534 41.78 -33.65 27.35
C ILE A 534 42.20 -34.64 28.38
N THR A 535 43.19 -35.48 28.04
CA THR A 535 43.76 -36.48 28.97
C THR A 535 45.19 -36.11 29.32
N ASP A 536 45.62 -36.48 30.54
CA ASP A 536 46.98 -36.25 31.07
C ASP A 536 47.35 -37.44 31.99
N HIS A 537 47.88 -38.50 31.41
CA HIS A 537 48.23 -39.72 32.12
C HIS A 537 49.44 -40.37 31.48
N PRO A 538 50.36 -41.05 32.21
CA PRO A 538 51.47 -41.73 31.58
C PRO A 538 51.17 -42.95 30.72
N ALA A 539 49.90 -43.36 30.63
CA ALA A 539 49.39 -44.41 29.80
C ALA A 539 49.15 -43.93 28.37
N GLU A 540 48.99 -44.83 27.41
CA GLU A 540 48.65 -44.56 26.03
C GLU A 540 47.13 -44.40 25.91
N ASP A 541 46.67 -43.20 25.57
CA ASP A 541 45.29 -42.90 25.28
C ASP A 541 45.10 -42.74 23.76
N GLN A 542 44.14 -43.48 23.17
CA GLN A 542 43.96 -43.58 21.72
C GLN A 542 42.50 -43.80 21.32
N ASN A 543 42.20 -43.73 20.02
CA ASN A 543 40.86 -43.97 19.40
C ASN A 543 39.72 -43.13 20.02
N PRO A 544 39.82 -41.80 20.08
CA PRO A 544 38.76 -40.99 20.60
C PRO A 544 37.48 -41.14 19.74
N ALA A 545 36.30 -41.00 20.41
CA ALA A 545 35.02 -41.03 19.75
C ALA A 545 34.01 -40.12 20.48
N TRP A 546 33.51 -39.13 19.79
CA TRP A 546 32.52 -38.17 20.32
C TRP A 546 31.20 -38.84 20.64
N SER A 547 30.60 -38.49 21.78
CA SER A 547 29.19 -38.80 22.06
C SER A 547 28.28 -38.02 21.11
N PRO A 548 27.05 -38.51 20.74
CA PRO A 548 26.15 -37.81 19.81
C PRO A 548 25.67 -36.43 20.28
N ASP A 549 25.72 -36.18 21.60
CA ASP A 549 25.41 -34.87 22.19
C ASP A 549 26.61 -33.89 22.21
N GLY A 550 27.83 -34.40 21.90
CA GLY A 550 29.07 -33.61 21.92
C GLY A 550 29.58 -33.25 23.30
N GLU A 551 29.08 -33.85 24.36
CA GLU A 551 29.47 -33.54 25.74
C GLU A 551 30.58 -34.46 26.29
N SER A 552 30.78 -35.61 25.68
CA SER A 552 31.73 -36.63 26.16
C SER A 552 32.54 -37.21 25.03
N LEU A 553 33.73 -37.75 25.38
CA LEU A 553 34.56 -38.57 24.51
C LEU A 553 34.73 -39.96 25.12
N LEU A 554 34.64 -41.01 24.27
CA LEU A 554 35.20 -42.32 24.55
C LEU A 554 36.65 -42.35 24.10
N PHE A 555 37.46 -43.17 24.72
CA PHE A 555 38.82 -43.44 24.26
C PHE A 555 39.26 -44.79 24.83
N ALA A 556 40.28 -45.36 24.28
CA ALA A 556 40.95 -46.58 24.79
C ALA A 556 42.21 -46.20 25.56
N SER A 557 42.46 -46.82 26.71
CA SER A 557 43.59 -46.51 27.57
C SER A 557 44.15 -47.76 28.24
N ASP A 558 45.46 -47.88 28.33
CA ASP A 558 46.11 -48.99 29.03
C ASP A 558 46.51 -48.68 30.49
N ARG A 559 45.96 -47.64 31.08
CA ARG A 559 46.25 -47.10 32.43
C ARG A 559 46.04 -48.09 33.55
N ASP A 560 45.22 -49.09 33.35
CA ASP A 560 44.99 -50.19 34.31
C ASP A 560 45.57 -51.53 33.92
N GLY A 561 46.55 -51.53 32.96
CA GLY A 561 47.37 -52.69 32.64
C GLY A 561 47.07 -53.40 31.30
N ASN A 562 45.94 -53.14 30.69
CA ASN A 562 45.54 -53.45 29.32
C ASN A 562 44.63 -52.38 28.80
N LEU A 563 44.48 -52.35 27.47
CA LEU A 563 43.55 -51.38 26.86
C LEU A 563 42.14 -51.69 27.31
N ASP A 564 41.49 -50.64 27.90
CA ASP A 564 40.12 -50.64 28.29
C ASP A 564 39.43 -49.37 27.75
N ILE A 565 38.10 -49.39 27.62
CA ILE A 565 37.35 -48.25 27.16
C ILE A 565 37.04 -47.33 28.35
N TYR A 566 37.38 -46.08 28.18
CA TYR A 566 37.08 -44.97 29.11
C TYR A 566 36.18 -43.94 28.46
N MET A 567 35.45 -43.21 29.28
CA MET A 567 34.65 -42.06 28.92
C MET A 567 35.13 -40.86 29.74
N VAL A 568 35.34 -39.74 29.08
CA VAL A 568 35.60 -38.44 29.74
C VAL A 568 34.52 -37.43 29.37
N ARG A 569 33.99 -36.74 30.37
CA ARG A 569 33.09 -35.61 30.17
C ARG A 569 33.91 -34.35 29.93
N ILE A 570 33.80 -33.75 28.75
CA ILE A 570 34.62 -32.58 28.33
C ILE A 570 34.53 -31.41 29.29
N SER A 571 33.32 -31.06 29.78
CA SER A 571 33.11 -29.87 30.61
C SER A 571 33.66 -30.01 32.04
N SER A 572 33.75 -31.23 32.59
CA SER A 572 34.16 -31.46 33.99
C SER A 572 35.48 -32.18 34.12
N GLY A 573 35.95 -32.83 33.04
CA GLY A 573 37.12 -33.76 33.11
C GLY A 573 36.80 -35.05 33.87
N GLU A 574 35.54 -35.29 34.23
CA GLU A 574 35.15 -36.52 34.93
C GLU A 574 35.36 -37.73 34.02
N MET A 575 36.10 -38.73 34.55
CA MET A 575 36.51 -39.91 33.81
C MET A 575 35.85 -41.15 34.40
N THR A 576 35.34 -42.01 33.54
CA THR A 576 34.70 -43.29 33.90
C THR A 576 35.27 -44.44 33.08
N ARG A 577 35.76 -45.51 33.70
CA ARG A 577 36.14 -46.76 33.05
C ARG A 577 34.87 -47.55 32.73
N LEU A 578 34.67 -47.92 31.47
CA LEU A 578 33.50 -48.66 31.01
C LEU A 578 33.75 -50.15 30.84
N THR A 579 35.00 -50.56 30.53
CA THR A 579 35.35 -51.97 30.43
C THR A 579 36.46 -52.33 31.44
N ASN A 580 36.51 -53.61 31.87
CA ASN A 580 37.50 -54.16 32.75
C ASN A 580 37.61 -55.70 32.50
N ARG A 581 38.14 -56.04 31.33
CA ARG A 581 38.15 -57.41 30.82
C ARG A 581 39.59 -57.87 30.57
N PRO A 582 39.88 -59.15 30.55
CA PRO A 582 41.27 -59.65 30.42
C PRO A 582 41.96 -59.38 29.08
N GLY A 583 41.23 -59.18 27.99
CA GLY A 583 41.72 -58.81 26.65
C GLY A 583 41.70 -57.31 26.40
N PRO A 584 42.45 -56.86 25.40
CA PRO A 584 42.42 -55.44 25.01
C PRO A 584 41.10 -55.08 24.41
N ASP A 585 40.51 -53.98 24.91
CA ASP A 585 39.32 -53.37 24.37
C ASP A 585 39.65 -51.99 23.73
N SER A 586 39.26 -51.75 22.47
CA SER A 586 39.65 -50.59 21.68
C SER A 586 38.59 -50.16 20.66
N HIS A 587 38.84 -49.07 19.94
CA HIS A 587 38.00 -48.52 18.86
C HIS A 587 36.51 -48.36 19.25
N PRO A 588 36.21 -47.67 20.36
CA PRO A 588 34.84 -47.47 20.78
C PRO A 588 34.10 -46.58 19.78
N ARG A 589 32.77 -46.82 19.60
CA ARG A 589 31.89 -46.01 18.78
C ARG A 589 30.51 -45.95 19.40
N TRP A 590 30.00 -44.74 19.62
CA TRP A 590 28.64 -44.49 20.08
C TRP A 590 27.62 -44.91 19.05
N SER A 591 26.50 -45.46 19.44
CA SER A 591 25.29 -45.51 18.63
C SER A 591 24.75 -44.11 18.40
N PRO A 592 24.06 -43.82 17.26
CA PRO A 592 23.53 -42.49 16.95
C PRO A 592 22.54 -41.95 17.99
N ASP A 593 21.87 -42.85 18.74
CA ASP A 593 20.95 -42.55 19.85
C ASP A 593 21.64 -42.37 21.22
N GLY A 594 22.97 -42.58 21.28
CA GLY A 594 23.77 -42.50 22.49
C GLY A 594 23.48 -43.60 23.53
N ALA A 595 22.73 -44.64 23.17
CA ALA A 595 22.29 -45.64 24.10
C ALA A 595 23.30 -46.81 24.26
N GLU A 596 24.06 -47.12 23.22
CA GLU A 596 24.98 -48.25 23.14
C GLU A 596 26.34 -47.82 22.60
N ILE A 597 27.34 -48.65 22.85
CA ILE A 597 28.73 -48.47 22.41
C ILE A 597 29.21 -49.77 21.77
N LEU A 598 29.68 -49.70 20.52
CA LEU A 598 30.45 -50.73 19.85
C LEU A 598 31.90 -50.59 20.26
N PHE A 599 32.59 -51.68 20.35
CA PHE A 599 34.03 -51.74 20.57
C PHE A 599 34.63 -53.06 20.06
N ILE A 600 35.92 -53.10 19.90
CA ILE A 600 36.64 -54.29 19.56
C ILE A 600 37.25 -54.92 20.85
N SER A 601 37.19 -56.23 20.98
CA SER A 601 37.81 -56.91 22.11
C SER A 601 38.58 -58.11 21.62
N GLY A 602 39.82 -58.21 22.10
CA GLY A 602 40.76 -59.37 21.84
C GLY A 602 40.73 -60.48 22.89
N GLN A 603 39.61 -60.58 23.65
CA GLN A 603 39.53 -61.49 24.79
C GLN A 603 39.73 -62.97 24.45
N ASP A 604 39.27 -63.40 23.28
CA ASP A 604 39.26 -64.81 22.86
C ASP A 604 40.44 -65.20 21.94
N GLY A 605 41.37 -64.25 21.71
CA GLY A 605 42.60 -64.45 20.96
C GLY A 605 42.59 -64.00 19.50
N ASP A 606 41.45 -63.58 19.02
CA ASP A 606 41.18 -62.78 17.80
C ASP A 606 40.33 -61.56 18.13
N SER A 607 40.37 -60.55 17.28
CA SER A 607 39.62 -59.32 17.49
C SER A 607 38.17 -59.52 17.02
N ASP A 608 37.22 -59.35 17.90
CA ASP A 608 35.80 -59.47 17.65
C ASP A 608 35.06 -58.17 18.03
N ILE A 609 33.93 -57.98 17.42
CA ILE A 609 33.08 -56.83 17.69
C ILE A 609 32.15 -57.13 18.84
N TYR A 610 32.15 -56.23 19.82
CA TYR A 610 31.29 -56.25 21.00
C TYR A 610 30.38 -55.05 21.06
N LEU A 611 29.28 -55.17 21.79
CA LEU A 611 28.31 -54.16 22.07
C LEU A 611 28.06 -54.07 23.57
N MET A 612 27.97 -52.87 24.10
CA MET A 612 27.58 -52.61 25.51
C MET A 612 26.62 -51.42 25.57
N LYS A 613 25.93 -51.29 26.70
CA LYS A 613 25.20 -50.05 26.99
C LYS A 613 26.17 -48.90 27.28
N SER A 614 25.69 -47.65 27.10
CA SER A 614 26.50 -46.45 27.32
C SER A 614 27.12 -46.33 28.72
N ASN A 615 26.57 -47.02 29.70
CA ASN A 615 27.10 -47.10 31.07
C ASN A 615 28.10 -48.27 31.31
N GLY A 616 28.55 -48.97 30.29
CA GLY A 616 29.47 -50.08 30.38
C GLY A 616 28.84 -51.41 30.75
N THR A 617 27.49 -51.50 30.91
CA THR A 617 26.80 -52.75 31.26
C THR A 617 26.29 -53.46 30.03
N ASP A 618 25.83 -54.73 30.21
CA ASP A 618 25.15 -55.51 29.15
C ASP A 618 26.06 -55.85 27.97
N VAL A 619 27.31 -56.13 28.25
CA VAL A 619 28.34 -56.44 27.24
C VAL A 619 28.00 -57.77 26.53
N ARG A 620 27.90 -57.73 25.22
CA ARG A 620 27.64 -58.91 24.37
C ARG A 620 28.53 -58.91 23.13
N LYS A 621 28.97 -60.13 22.75
CA LYS A 621 29.76 -60.42 21.54
C LYS A 621 28.82 -60.44 20.34
N LEU A 622 29.12 -59.69 19.28
CA LEU A 622 28.35 -59.66 18.04
C LEU A 622 28.91 -60.51 16.94
N THR A 623 30.26 -60.67 16.83
CA THR A 623 30.90 -61.54 15.89
C THR A 623 31.61 -62.69 16.65
N SER A 624 31.76 -63.88 16.06
CA SER A 624 32.33 -65.06 16.70
C SER A 624 32.97 -66.01 15.71
N ASN A 625 33.59 -65.49 14.67
CA ASN A 625 34.36 -66.26 13.66
C ASN A 625 35.77 -66.47 14.18
N ARG A 626 36.68 -66.92 13.32
CA ARG A 626 38.12 -67.17 13.63
C ARG A 626 39.02 -66.21 12.87
N VAL A 627 38.53 -65.15 12.41
CA VAL A 627 39.25 -64.09 11.72
C VAL A 627 39.10 -62.75 12.49
N GLU A 628 39.99 -61.84 12.27
CA GLU A 628 39.97 -60.55 12.88
C GLU A 628 38.75 -59.71 12.34
N ASP A 629 37.93 -59.20 13.21
CA ASP A 629 36.87 -58.27 12.91
C ASP A 629 37.16 -56.90 13.55
N THR A 630 37.20 -55.81 12.74
CA THR A 630 37.70 -54.51 13.21
C THR A 630 36.92 -53.34 12.66
N SER A 631 37.20 -52.18 13.22
CA SER A 631 36.71 -50.88 12.76
C SER A 631 35.19 -50.80 12.61
N PRO A 632 34.39 -51.19 13.62
CA PRO A 632 32.95 -51.14 13.51
C PRO A 632 32.43 -49.69 13.45
N SER A 633 31.38 -49.46 12.68
CA SER A 633 30.71 -48.20 12.55
C SER A 633 29.18 -48.37 12.43
N TRP A 634 28.42 -47.53 13.09
CA TRP A 634 26.97 -47.54 13.03
C TRP A 634 26.44 -46.93 11.75
N SER A 635 25.37 -47.51 11.21
CA SER A 635 24.55 -46.79 10.21
C SER A 635 23.90 -45.55 10.85
N PRO A 636 23.62 -44.50 10.04
CA PRO A 636 23.02 -43.26 10.56
C PRO A 636 21.68 -43.45 11.28
N ASP A 637 20.93 -44.51 10.96
CA ASP A 637 19.67 -44.88 11.60
C ASP A 637 19.83 -45.83 12.81
N GLY A 638 21.06 -46.21 13.14
CA GLY A 638 21.40 -47.12 14.26
C GLY A 638 20.90 -48.54 14.09
N ARG A 639 20.46 -48.98 12.88
CA ARG A 639 19.91 -50.32 12.66
C ARG A 639 20.92 -51.33 12.19
N ARG A 640 22.01 -50.88 11.59
CA ARG A 640 23.07 -51.73 11.00
C ARG A 640 24.44 -51.30 11.50
N ILE A 641 25.37 -52.24 11.38
CA ILE A 641 26.78 -52.05 11.71
C ILE A 641 27.57 -52.44 10.48
N ILE A 642 28.57 -51.63 10.11
CA ILE A 642 29.56 -51.96 9.06
C ILE A 642 30.89 -52.24 9.76
N PHE A 643 31.65 -53.13 9.27
CA PHE A 643 32.95 -53.55 9.82
C PHE A 643 33.86 -54.18 8.75
N ALA A 644 35.13 -54.20 9.01
CA ALA A 644 36.12 -54.98 8.23
C ALA A 644 36.38 -56.31 8.86
N SER A 645 36.41 -57.35 8.04
CA SER A 645 36.69 -58.72 8.47
C SER A 645 37.73 -59.38 7.56
N GLY A 646 38.75 -59.98 8.14
CA GLY A 646 39.82 -60.61 7.33
C GLY A 646 40.83 -61.38 8.17
N GLY A 647 41.88 -61.97 7.53
CA GLY A 647 42.86 -62.74 8.17
C GLY A 647 44.31 -62.41 7.78
N LYS A 648 45.24 -63.22 8.24
CA LYS A 648 46.67 -62.98 8.07
C LYS A 648 47.19 -62.99 6.62
N HIS A 649 46.29 -63.22 5.64
CA HIS A 649 46.63 -63.37 4.21
C HIS A 649 46.21 -62.23 3.30
N LYS A 650 45.93 -61.06 3.88
CA LYS A 650 45.57 -59.79 3.13
C LYS A 650 44.25 -59.81 2.36
N ASP A 651 43.25 -60.53 2.81
CA ASP A 651 41.89 -60.59 2.24
C ASP A 651 40.87 -59.91 3.15
N TRP A 652 41.18 -58.68 3.49
CA TRP A 652 40.24 -57.85 4.27
C TRP A 652 39.14 -57.31 3.40
N GLU A 653 37.89 -57.49 3.82
CA GLU A 653 36.73 -57.09 3.09
C GLU A 653 35.73 -56.41 4.02
N ILE A 654 34.85 -55.63 3.45
CA ILE A 654 33.85 -54.93 4.19
C ILE A 654 32.56 -55.73 4.31
N TYR A 655 32.02 -55.80 5.51
CA TYR A 655 30.81 -56.51 5.86
C TYR A 655 29.80 -55.58 6.54
N THR A 656 28.50 -55.90 6.45
CA THR A 656 27.45 -55.32 7.27
C THR A 656 26.76 -56.40 8.08
N MET A 657 26.22 -56.03 9.25
CA MET A 657 25.35 -56.86 10.08
C MET A 657 24.24 -56.01 10.68
N SER A 658 23.17 -56.62 11.19
CA SER A 658 22.18 -55.91 11.98
C SER A 658 22.75 -55.47 13.33
N ARG A 659 22.06 -54.58 14.03
CA ARG A 659 22.39 -54.12 15.41
C ARG A 659 22.57 -55.25 16.41
N VAL A 660 21.96 -56.41 16.16
CA VAL A 660 22.03 -57.58 17.07
C VAL A 660 23.08 -58.61 16.67
N GLY A 661 23.83 -58.37 15.57
CA GLY A 661 24.89 -59.23 15.13
C GLY A 661 24.47 -60.33 14.14
N ASP A 662 23.23 -60.30 13.64
CA ASP A 662 22.74 -61.22 12.60
C ASP A 662 22.71 -60.54 11.22
N GLN A 663 22.21 -61.22 10.17
CA GLN A 663 22.13 -60.75 8.79
C GLN A 663 23.47 -60.24 8.23
N ILE A 664 24.54 -61.01 8.44
CA ILE A 664 25.85 -60.61 7.97
C ILE A 664 25.92 -60.72 6.44
N ASN A 665 26.23 -59.58 5.79
CA ASN A 665 26.39 -59.52 4.33
C ASN A 665 27.75 -58.93 3.99
N ARG A 666 28.48 -59.58 3.03
CA ARG A 666 29.72 -59.09 2.47
C ARG A 666 29.42 -58.01 1.41
N LEU A 667 30.03 -56.84 1.52
CA LEU A 667 29.87 -55.74 0.58
C LEU A 667 30.94 -55.65 -0.46
N THR A 668 32.17 -55.99 -0.13
CA THR A 668 33.29 -56.03 -1.07
C THR A 668 33.78 -57.46 -1.26
N ASP A 669 34.28 -57.81 -2.48
CA ASP A 669 34.80 -59.12 -2.83
C ASP A 669 35.89 -58.94 -3.88
N ASN A 670 37.14 -58.73 -3.44
CA ASN A 670 38.24 -58.39 -4.30
C ASN A 670 39.58 -58.90 -3.66
N LYS A 671 40.71 -58.56 -4.27
CA LYS A 671 42.06 -58.97 -3.78
C LYS A 671 42.76 -57.84 -3.03
N SER A 672 42.10 -56.71 -2.83
CA SER A 672 42.64 -55.54 -2.17
C SER A 672 42.37 -55.59 -0.68
N LEU A 673 43.11 -54.83 0.07
CA LEU A 673 42.78 -54.52 1.45
C LEU A 673 41.64 -53.51 1.48
N ASP A 674 40.52 -53.92 2.04
CA ASP A 674 39.42 -53.04 2.32
C ASP A 674 39.23 -52.87 3.83
N LEU A 675 39.51 -51.66 4.38
CA LEU A 675 39.69 -51.44 5.81
C LEU A 675 38.90 -50.21 6.30
N ALA A 676 38.78 -50.10 7.62
CA ALA A 676 38.29 -48.94 8.33
C ALA A 676 36.96 -48.34 7.78
N PRO A 677 35.91 -49.17 7.54
CA PRO A 677 34.70 -48.69 6.95
C PRO A 677 33.97 -47.72 7.87
N ARG A 678 33.33 -46.68 7.27
CA ARG A 678 32.49 -45.71 7.95
C ARG A 678 31.22 -45.48 7.15
N TRP A 679 30.09 -45.47 7.79
CA TRP A 679 28.90 -44.94 7.20
C TRP A 679 29.08 -43.46 6.97
N ALA A 680 28.73 -42.96 5.79
CA ALA A 680 28.61 -41.54 5.55
C ALA A 680 27.35 -41.00 6.28
N PRO A 681 27.39 -39.82 6.89
CA PRO A 681 26.18 -39.16 7.37
C PRO A 681 25.19 -38.95 6.24
N ARG A 682 23.91 -39.16 6.52
CA ARG A 682 22.85 -38.81 5.57
C ARG A 682 22.83 -37.32 5.33
N LYS A 683 22.74 -36.89 4.08
CA LYS A 683 22.62 -35.47 3.75
C LYS A 683 21.38 -34.88 4.40
N ARG A 684 21.55 -33.84 5.17
CA ARG A 684 20.45 -33.06 5.74
C ARG A 684 19.88 -32.11 4.72
N GLY A 685 18.62 -31.78 4.86
CA GLY A 685 18.00 -30.72 4.08
C GLY A 685 18.66 -29.36 4.32
N VAL A 686 18.53 -28.46 3.37
CA VAL A 686 19.01 -27.09 3.50
C VAL A 686 18.02 -26.27 4.31
N GLU A 687 18.53 -25.41 5.18
CA GLU A 687 17.67 -24.47 5.89
C GLU A 687 17.13 -23.43 4.92
N VAL A 688 15.81 -23.31 4.89
CA VAL A 688 15.11 -22.29 4.13
C VAL A 688 14.09 -21.59 5.02
N ASN A 689 13.84 -20.32 4.73
CA ASN A 689 12.79 -19.53 5.36
C ASN A 689 12.02 -18.75 4.29
N GLN A 690 11.04 -17.99 4.68
CA GLN A 690 10.25 -17.18 3.74
C GLN A 690 11.10 -16.17 2.93
N ALA A 691 12.25 -15.77 3.45
CA ALA A 691 13.19 -14.91 2.72
C ALA A 691 13.97 -15.70 1.64
N SER A 692 14.04 -17.05 1.74
CA SER A 692 14.68 -17.91 0.73
C SER A 692 13.91 -17.91 -0.61
N VAL A 693 12.63 -17.49 -0.60
CA VAL A 693 11.86 -17.21 -1.82
C VAL A 693 12.10 -15.75 -2.22
N PHE A 694 13.37 -15.35 -2.24
CA PHE A 694 13.75 -14.04 -2.74
C PHE A 694 13.84 -14.12 -4.26
N ILE A 695 12.99 -13.36 -4.93
CA ILE A 695 13.11 -13.12 -6.36
C ILE A 695 13.87 -11.81 -6.47
N PRO A 696 15.09 -11.83 -7.01
CA PRO A 696 15.81 -10.58 -7.27
C PRO A 696 14.92 -9.67 -8.11
N GLU A 697 14.85 -8.38 -7.74
CA GLU A 697 14.26 -7.37 -8.60
C GLU A 697 14.99 -7.41 -9.94
N THR A 698 14.40 -8.05 -10.93
CA THR A 698 14.86 -7.89 -12.30
C THR A 698 14.44 -6.51 -12.75
N SER A 699 15.25 -5.53 -12.39
CA SER A 699 15.12 -4.21 -12.96
C SER A 699 15.52 -4.31 -14.45
N PHE A 700 14.56 -4.15 -15.35
CA PHE A 700 14.86 -3.75 -16.72
C PHE A 700 15.46 -2.33 -16.66
N ARG A 701 16.71 -2.24 -16.29
CA ARG A 701 17.47 -1.03 -16.54
C ARG A 701 17.77 -1.00 -18.02
N SER A 702 17.59 0.13 -18.66
CA SER A 702 18.32 0.43 -19.89
C SER A 702 19.80 0.08 -19.64
N PRO A 703 20.49 -0.62 -20.54
CA PRO A 703 21.86 -1.01 -20.30
C PRO A 703 22.66 0.24 -19.92
N LEU A 704 23.23 0.22 -18.72
CA LEU A 704 24.13 1.26 -18.24
C LEU A 704 25.34 1.27 -19.18
N THR A 705 25.92 2.43 -19.38
CA THR A 705 27.22 2.47 -20.05
C THR A 705 28.24 1.75 -19.15
N GLN A 706 29.30 1.21 -19.75
CA GLN A 706 30.40 0.55 -19.01
C GLN A 706 30.94 1.46 -17.89
N GLU A 707 31.03 2.75 -18.14
CA GLU A 707 31.51 3.76 -17.20
C GLU A 707 30.55 3.95 -16.01
N ASP A 708 29.24 3.95 -16.26
CA ASP A 708 28.21 4.01 -15.21
C ASP A 708 28.20 2.77 -14.34
N THR A 709 28.38 1.57 -14.94
CA THR A 709 28.43 0.31 -14.23
C THR A 709 29.64 0.24 -13.29
N ILE A 710 30.82 0.62 -13.77
CA ILE A 710 32.05 0.68 -12.97
C ILE A 710 31.93 1.73 -11.85
N GLY A 711 31.31 2.88 -12.14
CA GLY A 711 31.06 3.94 -11.16
C GLY A 711 30.16 3.47 -10.01
N GLN A 712 29.05 2.81 -10.32
CA GLN A 712 28.14 2.24 -9.31
C GLN A 712 28.80 1.12 -8.52
N ALA A 713 29.49 0.21 -9.20
CA ALA A 713 30.18 -0.89 -8.54
C ALA A 713 31.26 -0.38 -7.57
N SER A 714 32.03 0.62 -7.99
CA SER A 714 33.03 1.25 -7.13
C SER A 714 32.43 1.93 -5.88
N ALA A 715 31.20 2.40 -5.96
CA ALA A 715 30.51 3.00 -4.79
C ALA A 715 29.90 1.96 -3.85
N ALA A 716 29.66 0.74 -4.34
CA ALA A 716 29.06 -0.34 -3.59
C ALA A 716 30.10 -1.29 -2.94
N ILE A 717 31.38 -1.19 -3.29
CA ILE A 717 32.44 -2.00 -2.69
C ILE A 717 32.71 -1.53 -1.25
N VAL A 718 32.91 -2.50 -0.38
CA VAL A 718 33.28 -2.28 1.01
C VAL A 718 34.56 -3.03 1.37
N ARG A 719 35.29 -2.53 2.34
CA ARG A 719 36.43 -3.19 2.96
C ARG A 719 35.96 -3.87 4.24
N ILE A 720 36.34 -5.12 4.41
CA ILE A 720 36.02 -5.91 5.59
C ILE A 720 37.29 -6.20 6.34
N GLU A 721 37.29 -5.92 7.62
CA GLU A 721 38.43 -6.11 8.50
C GLU A 721 38.07 -7.07 9.64
N THR A 722 38.93 -8.08 9.82
CA THR A 722 38.85 -9.06 10.91
C THR A 722 40.24 -9.23 11.51
N GLY A 723 40.48 -8.71 12.70
CA GLY A 723 41.83 -8.70 13.28
C GLY A 723 42.84 -8.02 12.37
N ASP A 724 43.91 -8.74 11.98
CA ASP A 724 44.95 -8.21 11.11
C ASP A 724 44.71 -8.45 9.61
N SER A 725 43.56 -8.98 9.23
CA SER A 725 43.27 -9.25 7.81
C SER A 725 42.19 -8.33 7.25
N THR A 726 42.36 -8.03 5.96
CA THR A 726 41.44 -7.26 5.17
C THR A 726 40.99 -8.06 3.96
N ALA A 727 39.71 -7.91 3.61
CA ALA A 727 39.11 -8.49 2.43
C ALA A 727 38.13 -7.50 1.81
N SER A 728 37.66 -7.83 0.60
CA SER A 728 36.64 -7.05 -0.08
C SER A 728 35.25 -7.65 0.16
N GLY A 729 34.25 -6.80 0.07
CA GLY A 729 32.86 -7.20 -0.02
C GLY A 729 32.10 -6.20 -0.87
N PHE A 730 30.85 -6.46 -1.15
CA PHE A 730 30.02 -5.50 -1.86
C PHE A 730 28.59 -5.49 -1.34
N ILE A 731 27.98 -4.32 -1.37
CA ILE A 731 26.63 -4.07 -0.87
C ILE A 731 25.64 -4.60 -1.91
N ILE A 732 24.71 -5.46 -1.47
CA ILE A 732 23.66 -6.05 -2.31
C ILE A 732 22.26 -5.54 -2.00
N ASP A 733 22.12 -4.70 -0.98
CA ASP A 733 20.86 -4.08 -0.57
C ASP A 733 21.13 -2.68 0.03
N PRO A 734 20.36 -1.65 -0.34
CA PRO A 734 20.58 -0.27 0.13
C PRO A 734 20.42 -0.07 1.63
N ASN A 735 19.92 -1.08 2.36
CA ASN A 735 19.75 -1.07 3.81
C ASN A 735 20.90 -1.79 4.55
N GLY A 736 22.04 -1.98 3.89
CA GLY A 736 23.26 -2.44 4.53
C GLY A 736 23.50 -3.94 4.54
N LEU A 737 22.98 -4.69 3.56
CA LEU A 737 23.33 -6.08 3.37
C LEU A 737 24.53 -6.19 2.42
N ILE A 738 25.54 -6.97 2.82
CA ILE A 738 26.84 -7.07 2.15
C ILE A 738 27.15 -8.54 1.90
N LEU A 739 27.59 -8.85 0.70
CA LEU A 739 28.09 -10.18 0.33
C LEU A 739 29.62 -10.16 0.26
N THR A 740 30.22 -11.21 0.79
CA THR A 740 31.67 -11.43 0.77
C THR A 740 31.99 -12.92 0.82
N ASN A 741 33.25 -13.29 0.74
CA ASN A 741 33.69 -14.65 0.96
C ASN A 741 33.63 -15.01 2.46
N ASN A 742 33.29 -16.27 2.78
CA ASN A 742 33.25 -16.72 4.17
C ASN A 742 34.60 -16.60 4.87
N HIS A 743 35.70 -16.99 4.21
CA HIS A 743 37.03 -16.87 4.80
C HIS A 743 37.45 -15.42 5.12
N ALA A 744 36.83 -14.41 4.47
CA ALA A 744 37.04 -13.00 4.78
C ALA A 744 36.56 -12.62 6.17
N THR A 745 35.62 -13.38 6.72
CA THR A 745 35.08 -13.15 8.07
C THR A 745 35.85 -13.90 9.15
N ARG A 746 36.79 -14.78 8.80
CA ARG A 746 37.60 -15.62 9.71
C ARG A 746 36.76 -16.24 10.84
N ASN A 747 35.58 -16.77 10.52
CA ASN A 747 34.63 -17.30 11.49
C ASN A 747 34.16 -16.31 12.60
N SER A 748 34.53 -15.04 12.50
CA SER A 748 34.03 -14.01 13.40
C SER A 748 32.58 -13.64 13.07
N ASP A 749 31.71 -13.60 14.07
CA ASP A 749 30.32 -13.16 13.91
C ASP A 749 30.19 -11.65 13.83
N VAL A 750 31.28 -10.93 14.14
CA VAL A 750 31.34 -9.46 14.10
C VAL A 750 32.59 -9.03 13.34
N VAL A 751 32.41 -8.16 12.37
CA VAL A 751 33.48 -7.62 11.53
C VAL A 751 33.41 -6.09 11.48
N THR A 752 34.49 -5.44 11.12
CA THR A 752 34.49 -4.00 10.81
C THR A 752 34.31 -3.82 9.31
N VAL A 753 33.35 -3.01 8.90
CA VAL A 753 33.06 -2.67 7.51
C VAL A 753 33.36 -1.21 7.27
N SER A 754 34.26 -0.90 6.35
CA SER A 754 34.55 0.46 5.93
C SER A 754 33.93 0.72 4.56
N LEU A 755 33.13 1.79 4.48
CA LEU A 755 32.50 2.24 3.24
C LEU A 755 33.43 3.20 2.49
N ARG A 756 33.12 3.42 1.22
CA ARG A 756 33.94 4.30 0.36
C ARG A 756 33.98 5.76 0.81
N ASP A 757 32.97 6.25 1.53
CA ASP A 757 32.94 7.60 2.11
C ASP A 757 33.84 7.77 3.34
N GLY A 758 34.54 6.71 3.73
CA GLY A 758 35.41 6.67 4.92
C GLY A 758 34.66 6.34 6.21
N SER A 759 33.34 6.15 6.19
CA SER A 759 32.60 5.72 7.37
C SER A 759 32.87 4.26 7.68
N THR A 760 32.94 3.94 8.97
CA THR A 760 33.16 2.58 9.47
C THR A 760 31.94 2.10 10.27
N HIS A 761 31.53 0.88 10.05
CA HIS A 761 30.36 0.26 10.66
C HIS A 761 30.73 -1.08 11.29
N THR A 762 30.06 -1.43 12.38
CA THR A 762 30.11 -2.79 12.90
C THR A 762 29.17 -3.66 12.07
N GLY A 763 29.72 -4.68 11.42
CA GLY A 763 28.95 -5.65 10.61
C GLY A 763 28.69 -6.90 11.42
N GLN A 764 27.44 -7.36 11.43
CA GLN A 764 27.03 -8.67 11.95
C GLN A 764 26.97 -9.68 10.82
N VAL A 765 27.62 -10.82 10.97
CA VAL A 765 27.54 -11.92 10.02
C VAL A 765 26.20 -12.63 10.23
N VAL A 766 25.26 -12.43 9.32
CA VAL A 766 23.89 -12.93 9.42
C VAL A 766 23.64 -14.22 8.65
N GLY A 767 24.61 -14.66 7.86
CA GLY A 767 24.54 -15.91 7.10
C GLY A 767 25.91 -16.34 6.59
N ARG A 768 26.13 -17.67 6.48
CA ARG A 768 27.33 -18.27 5.93
C ARG A 768 26.95 -19.42 5.02
N ASP A 769 27.56 -19.46 3.85
CA ASP A 769 27.56 -20.64 2.98
C ASP A 769 29.01 -21.14 2.88
N LEU A 770 29.34 -22.11 3.70
CA LEU A 770 30.69 -22.70 3.76
C LEU A 770 31.04 -23.43 2.47
N LEU A 771 30.02 -23.97 1.77
CA LEU A 771 30.23 -24.69 0.51
C LEU A 771 30.66 -23.79 -0.64
N ARG A 772 29.99 -22.65 -0.73
CA ARG A 772 30.26 -21.65 -1.77
C ARG A 772 31.27 -20.63 -1.30
N ASN A 773 31.77 -20.78 -0.06
CA ASN A 773 32.66 -19.82 0.59
C ASN A 773 32.08 -18.41 0.59
N LEU A 774 30.80 -18.27 0.92
CA LEU A 774 30.10 -16.99 0.97
C LEU A 774 29.70 -16.63 2.40
N ALA A 775 29.73 -15.34 2.73
CA ALA A 775 29.18 -14.80 3.96
C ALA A 775 28.32 -13.57 3.67
N LEU A 776 27.27 -13.45 4.45
CA LEU A 776 26.34 -12.32 4.41
C LEU A 776 26.52 -11.49 5.66
N ILE A 777 26.80 -10.20 5.50
CA ILE A 777 27.06 -9.28 6.61
C ILE A 777 25.98 -8.19 6.58
N ARG A 778 25.49 -7.81 7.74
CA ARG A 778 24.55 -6.69 7.91
C ARG A 778 25.19 -5.57 8.69
N ILE A 779 25.06 -4.35 8.18
CA ILE A 779 25.43 -3.11 8.86
C ILE A 779 24.20 -2.24 9.08
N GLU A 780 24.19 -1.43 10.11
CA GLU A 780 23.14 -0.45 10.40
C GLU A 780 23.39 0.84 9.60
N ALA A 781 23.11 0.79 8.28
CA ALA A 781 23.20 1.93 7.38
C ALA A 781 22.10 1.86 6.32
N ARG A 782 21.71 3.00 5.76
CA ARG A 782 20.61 3.09 4.78
C ARG A 782 20.98 4.02 3.62
N GLY A 783 20.34 3.82 2.47
CA GLY A 783 20.55 4.67 1.30
C GLY A 783 21.89 4.45 0.63
N LEU A 784 22.48 3.27 0.83
CA LEU A 784 23.77 2.91 0.29
C LEU A 784 23.69 2.60 -1.21
N SER A 785 24.77 2.87 -1.95
CA SER A 785 24.96 2.32 -3.30
C SER A 785 25.10 0.82 -3.20
N TRP A 786 24.46 0.08 -4.09
CA TRP A 786 24.41 -1.38 -4.05
C TRP A 786 24.48 -1.98 -5.45
N LEU A 787 24.89 -3.24 -5.54
CA LEU A 787 24.96 -4.03 -6.78
C LEU A 787 23.86 -5.07 -6.80
N GLU A 788 23.27 -5.22 -7.96
CA GLU A 788 22.31 -6.28 -8.25
C GLU A 788 23.04 -7.58 -8.62
N LEU A 789 22.56 -8.69 -8.07
CA LEU A 789 23.09 -10.02 -8.44
C LEU A 789 22.46 -10.46 -9.76
N ALA A 790 23.27 -10.69 -10.77
CA ALA A 790 22.84 -11.07 -12.11
C ALA A 790 22.59 -12.58 -12.23
N ASP A 791 21.73 -12.97 -13.18
CA ASP A 791 21.57 -14.37 -13.57
C ASP A 791 22.77 -14.81 -14.44
N VAL A 792 23.57 -15.73 -13.89
CA VAL A 792 24.74 -16.31 -14.57
C VAL A 792 24.34 -17.06 -15.85
N GLY A 793 23.07 -17.42 -16.03
CA GLY A 793 22.57 -18.08 -17.24
C GLY A 793 22.68 -17.25 -18.53
N GLN A 794 22.89 -15.95 -18.38
CA GLN A 794 23.05 -15.03 -19.51
C GLN A 794 24.53 -14.73 -19.87
N VAL A 795 25.48 -15.26 -19.10
CA VAL A 795 26.90 -15.04 -19.31
C VAL A 795 27.46 -16.18 -20.15
N GLU A 796 28.13 -15.87 -21.24
CA GLU A 796 28.73 -16.84 -22.16
C GLU A 796 30.27 -16.84 -22.09
N ALA A 797 30.90 -17.91 -22.45
CA ALA A 797 32.35 -17.93 -22.62
C ALA A 797 32.80 -16.91 -23.68
N GLY A 798 33.73 -16.07 -23.34
CA GLY A 798 34.16 -14.91 -24.14
C GLY A 798 33.55 -13.59 -23.69
N SER A 799 32.56 -13.58 -22.79
CA SER A 799 32.03 -12.33 -22.21
C SER A 799 33.15 -11.58 -21.48
N GLU A 800 33.18 -10.26 -21.68
CA GLU A 800 34.10 -9.38 -20.96
C GLU A 800 33.62 -9.22 -19.52
N VAL A 801 34.51 -9.31 -18.54
CA VAL A 801 34.21 -9.16 -17.12
C VAL A 801 35.21 -8.26 -16.42
N PHE A 802 34.75 -7.60 -15.37
CA PHE A 802 35.53 -6.71 -14.53
C PHE A 802 35.48 -7.18 -13.08
N ALA A 803 36.64 -7.43 -12.48
CA ALA A 803 36.72 -7.72 -11.05
C ALA A 803 37.20 -6.48 -10.28
N LEU A 804 36.56 -6.20 -9.16
CA LEU A 804 36.90 -5.09 -8.28
C LEU A 804 37.23 -5.59 -6.88
N GLY A 805 38.23 -4.96 -6.25
CA GLY A 805 38.64 -5.27 -4.89
C GLY A 805 39.46 -4.17 -4.26
N TYR A 806 39.49 -4.11 -2.93
CA TYR A 806 40.38 -3.22 -2.18
C TYR A 806 41.79 -3.78 -2.20
N THR A 807 42.77 -2.92 -2.43
CA THR A 807 44.20 -3.26 -2.29
C THR A 807 44.61 -3.24 -0.81
N ALA A 808 45.85 -3.62 -0.53
CA ALA A 808 46.43 -3.47 0.81
C ALA A 808 46.50 -1.99 1.28
N SER A 809 46.41 -1.04 0.36
CA SER A 809 46.29 0.39 0.67
C SER A 809 44.84 0.71 1.00
N PRO A 810 44.56 1.41 2.12
CA PRO A 810 43.21 1.62 2.63
C PRO A 810 42.21 2.30 1.69
N ASP A 811 42.70 3.08 0.74
CA ASP A 811 41.88 3.99 -0.09
C ASP A 811 41.87 3.61 -1.58
N GLU A 812 42.51 2.52 -1.99
CA GLU A 812 42.66 2.17 -3.38
C GLU A 812 41.82 0.94 -3.77
N ILE A 813 40.81 1.16 -4.63
CA ILE A 813 40.07 0.09 -5.30
C ILE A 813 40.76 -0.19 -6.62
N LYS A 814 41.03 -1.45 -6.87
CA LYS A 814 41.62 -1.91 -8.10
C LYS A 814 40.59 -2.57 -8.99
N LEU A 815 40.57 -2.18 -10.24
CA LEU A 815 39.75 -2.75 -11.30
C LEU A 815 40.64 -3.57 -12.22
N VAL A 816 40.25 -4.78 -12.53
CA VAL A 816 40.94 -5.64 -13.51
C VAL A 816 39.91 -6.20 -14.49
N SER A 817 40.19 -6.07 -15.77
CA SER A 817 39.37 -6.63 -16.84
C SER A 817 39.88 -7.96 -17.32
N GLY A 818 39.00 -8.81 -17.82
CA GLY A 818 39.32 -10.09 -18.46
C GLY A 818 38.09 -10.64 -19.18
N VAL A 819 38.14 -11.93 -19.45
CA VAL A 819 37.03 -12.61 -20.13
C VAL A 819 36.66 -13.88 -19.38
N VAL A 820 35.40 -14.28 -19.49
CA VAL A 820 34.94 -15.60 -19.06
C VAL A 820 35.61 -16.66 -19.97
N SER A 821 36.47 -17.48 -19.40
CA SER A 821 37.18 -18.51 -20.15
C SER A 821 36.39 -19.82 -20.24
N ASP A 822 35.60 -20.13 -19.23
CA ASP A 822 34.77 -21.33 -19.18
C ASP A 822 33.60 -21.18 -18.21
N LEU A 823 32.54 -21.94 -18.44
CA LEU A 823 31.38 -22.11 -17.56
C LEU A 823 31.39 -23.55 -17.05
N LYS A 824 31.87 -23.76 -15.86
CA LYS A 824 31.86 -25.09 -15.23
C LYS A 824 30.60 -25.30 -14.43
N ILE A 825 29.91 -26.40 -14.70
CA ILE A 825 28.76 -26.85 -13.93
C ILE A 825 29.20 -28.01 -13.05
N ASP A 826 29.23 -27.81 -11.76
CA ASP A 826 29.29 -28.92 -10.81
C ASP A 826 27.90 -29.51 -10.67
N ALA A 827 27.63 -30.54 -11.46
CA ALA A 827 26.31 -31.19 -11.47
C ALA A 827 25.99 -31.89 -10.13
N GLY A 828 27.01 -32.23 -9.31
CA GLY A 828 26.80 -32.81 -7.99
C GLY A 828 26.40 -31.82 -6.91
N ARG A 829 26.71 -30.51 -7.12
CA ARG A 829 26.47 -29.45 -6.15
C ARG A 829 25.46 -28.42 -6.64
N ASN A 830 25.01 -28.55 -7.88
CA ASN A 830 24.21 -27.55 -8.59
C ASN A 830 24.83 -26.14 -8.52
N ILE A 831 26.14 -26.05 -8.61
CA ILE A 831 26.89 -24.81 -8.60
C ILE A 831 27.42 -24.56 -10.00
N ARG A 832 27.20 -23.37 -10.52
CA ARG A 832 27.82 -22.88 -11.74
C ARG A 832 28.99 -22.00 -11.37
N TRP A 833 30.17 -22.34 -11.88
CA TRP A 833 31.38 -21.55 -11.70
C TRP A 833 31.72 -20.82 -12.99
N LEU A 834 31.98 -19.54 -12.86
CA LEU A 834 32.58 -18.76 -13.92
C LEU A 834 34.10 -18.86 -13.79
N GLN A 835 34.74 -19.47 -14.76
CA GLN A 835 36.18 -19.39 -14.86
C GLN A 835 36.53 -18.14 -15.66
N ILE A 836 37.23 -17.21 -15.04
CA ILE A 836 37.60 -15.91 -15.64
C ILE A 836 39.12 -15.88 -15.85
N ASN A 837 39.52 -15.32 -16.98
CA ASN A 837 40.93 -15.06 -17.27
C ASN A 837 41.31 -13.65 -16.83
N VAL A 838 41.40 -13.46 -15.51
CA VAL A 838 41.80 -12.21 -14.88
C VAL A 838 42.94 -12.48 -13.92
N PRO A 839 44.02 -11.70 -13.90
CA PRO A 839 45.13 -11.85 -12.96
C PRO A 839 44.67 -11.36 -11.56
N LEU A 840 43.90 -12.19 -10.85
CA LEU A 840 43.40 -11.89 -9.53
C LEU A 840 44.42 -12.22 -8.45
N GLY A 841 44.75 -11.28 -7.60
CA GLY A 841 45.44 -11.52 -6.33
C GLY A 841 44.42 -11.76 -5.19
N TRP A 842 44.93 -12.06 -4.00
CA TRP A 842 44.09 -12.28 -2.82
C TRP A 842 43.26 -11.05 -2.42
N GLU A 843 43.70 -9.88 -2.84
CA GLU A 843 43.03 -8.59 -2.61
C GLU A 843 41.62 -8.48 -3.23
N TYR A 844 41.34 -9.27 -4.26
CA TYR A 844 40.01 -9.32 -4.89
C TYR A 844 39.04 -10.25 -4.19
N SER A 845 39.51 -11.00 -3.18
CA SER A 845 38.67 -11.95 -2.47
C SER A 845 37.47 -11.31 -1.84
N GLY A 846 36.29 -11.78 -2.19
CA GLY A 846 35.00 -11.24 -1.74
C GLY A 846 34.50 -10.04 -2.54
N GLY A 847 35.25 -9.53 -3.50
CA GLY A 847 34.81 -8.46 -4.41
C GLY A 847 33.89 -8.97 -5.53
N PRO A 848 33.11 -8.08 -6.17
CA PRO A 848 32.20 -8.44 -7.25
C PRO A 848 32.94 -8.67 -8.57
N VAL A 849 32.34 -9.52 -9.42
CA VAL A 849 32.68 -9.65 -10.83
C VAL A 849 31.48 -9.09 -11.62
N LEU A 850 31.74 -8.12 -12.49
CA LEU A 850 30.76 -7.42 -13.30
C LEU A 850 30.86 -7.88 -14.75
N ASN A 851 29.74 -7.89 -15.45
CA ASN A 851 29.66 -8.17 -16.89
C ASN A 851 29.03 -6.98 -17.63
#